data_86e17b264a15a619c590bac17272ca4b
#
_entry.id   86e17b264a15a619c590bac17272ca4b
#
_cell.length_a   1.000
_cell.length_b   1.000
_cell.length_c   1.000
_cell.angle_alpha   90.00
_cell.angle_beta   90.00
_cell.angle_gamma   90.00
#
_symmetry.space_group_name_H-M   'P 1'
#
loop_
_entity.id
_entity.type
_entity.pdbx_description
1 polymer ?
#
loop_
_entity_poly.entity_id
_entity_poly.type
_entity_poly.pdbx_seq_one_letter_code
_entity_poly.pdbx_strand_id
1 'polypeptide(L)'
;MRCNFILIPLRVVLSLSLLAANQWALASDSTTYQVDGLSAEAEIIVDQYGVPHIYANDHYDVFFVQGFNAARDRLWQIDLWKRRGLGQLAEILGESYVDQDKAARMFVYRGDMYAEWLAYGNDAKRIAESFTAGINAFIKVAKANADLMPVEFGLLGYQPSQWHADDVVRIRSNGLWRNVVTEVWRAQLACADQAELAARWLKLEPTWQTQTPAGLDPCVIPDNVLDNYLLATASVDFDALSPPQRMAKALTKAKRDAHKLDVGSNNWVVTGSRTTTGRPILADDPHRSHAVPSLRYVAHLNGPGINVIGAGEPALPGISIGHNDKIAFGLTIFPIDQEDLYVYEKKRGGYLYRGDVEPFTQREETVAVKGGKAQSVTLKFTRHGPVIAETKKHAFAVRAAWLEPGMAPYFGSIEYMRAENFREFVGALNRWGAPSENQVYADTDGNIGYKPAGRFPKRDNWDGLMPVPGDGSYEWDGYFDMDVLPEEYNPERGFSGTANAMSLPDDYPIETYKVGFEWSAPWRYKRLWEYLDTPEPHSMQDSLDLQRDYHSVLARRVLALLPNLAETNADSGGELLAAWDQRLEADSAAAALWSVWYNRHLNPALGRHLSQTLAQSDTPPTDKPLSTLTVLEVLATPAGQAQAVTSLREAWAATELLLGEDSGQWQWGNLHRMVFEHPLLQLSLIHISEPTRPY
;
A
#
# COMPACT_ATOMS: atom_id res chain seq x y z
N MET A 1 4.59 61.16 64.72
CA MET A 1 3.97 61.08 63.40
C MET A 1 3.57 59.62 63.15
N ARG A 2 2.28 59.31 63.16
CA ARG A 2 1.77 57.94 62.94
C ARG A 2 1.40 57.85 61.47
N CYS A 3 1.99 56.89 60.69
CA CYS A 3 1.53 56.50 59.34
C CYS A 3 0.57 55.36 59.49
N ASN A 4 -0.67 55.55 59.11
CA ASN A 4 -1.69 54.47 58.95
C ASN A 4 -1.49 53.80 57.59
N PHE A 5 -1.19 52.47 57.62
CA PHE A 5 -1.27 51.59 56.46
C PHE A 5 -2.70 51.04 56.36
N ILE A 6 -3.36 51.32 55.26
CA ILE A 6 -4.63 50.68 54.90
C ILE A 6 -4.35 49.34 54.24
N LEU A 7 -4.71 48.25 54.96
CA LEU A 7 -4.71 46.87 54.42
C LEU A 7 -5.97 46.68 53.56
N ILE A 8 -5.77 46.66 52.23
CA ILE A 8 -6.81 46.20 51.30
C ILE A 8 -6.79 44.66 51.33
N PRO A 9 -7.92 44.01 51.56
CA PRO A 9 -7.90 42.55 51.74
C PRO A 9 -7.61 41.84 50.41
N LEU A 10 -6.62 41.00 50.44
CA LEU A 10 -6.11 40.15 49.37
C LEU A 10 -7.17 39.26 48.68
N ARG A 11 -8.38 39.19 49.27
CA ARG A 11 -9.53 38.40 48.75
C ARG A 11 -10.22 38.98 47.53
N VAL A 12 -10.12 40.28 47.28
CA VAL A 12 -10.79 40.95 46.13
C VAL A 12 -9.92 40.82 44.85
N VAL A 13 -8.59 40.71 44.98
CA VAL A 13 -7.68 40.52 43.83
C VAL A 13 -7.72 39.11 43.30
N LEU A 14 -7.92 38.07 44.19
CA LEU A 14 -8.05 36.68 43.75
C LEU A 14 -9.37 36.38 43.04
N SER A 15 -10.45 37.09 43.40
CA SER A 15 -11.76 36.89 42.77
C SER A 15 -11.84 37.55 41.37
N LEU A 16 -11.11 38.62 41.15
CA LEU A 16 -11.02 39.26 39.83
C LEU A 16 -10.09 38.54 38.86
N SER A 17 -9.03 37.87 39.37
CA SER A 17 -8.18 37.04 38.56
C SER A 17 -8.83 35.67 38.19
N LEU A 18 -9.72 35.15 39.04
CA LEU A 18 -10.51 33.96 38.72
C LEU A 18 -11.66 34.23 37.75
N LEU A 19 -12.23 35.43 37.75
CA LEU A 19 -13.22 35.86 36.77
C LEU A 19 -12.58 36.22 35.40
N ALA A 20 -11.32 36.69 35.39
CA ALA A 20 -10.59 36.91 34.15
C ALA A 20 -10.04 35.59 33.52
N ALA A 21 -9.74 34.59 34.37
CA ALA A 21 -9.31 33.29 33.88
C ALA A 21 -10.44 32.42 33.28
N ASN A 22 -11.70 32.71 33.65
CA ASN A 22 -12.87 32.05 33.05
C ASN A 22 -13.42 32.71 31.78
N GLN A 23 -12.84 33.80 31.32
CA GLN A 23 -13.23 34.44 30.06
C GLN A 23 -12.30 34.08 28.88
N TRP A 24 -11.32 33.23 29.11
CA TRP A 24 -10.59 32.54 28.02
C TRP A 24 -11.17 31.12 27.78
N ALA A 25 -12.48 30.98 27.89
CA ALA A 25 -13.18 29.96 27.14
C ALA A 25 -13.00 30.35 25.67
N LEU A 26 -12.11 29.65 24.98
CA LEU A 26 -11.90 29.75 23.56
C LEU A 26 -13.28 29.86 22.90
N ALA A 27 -13.60 30.99 22.29
CA ALA A 27 -14.68 31.02 21.31
C ALA A 27 -14.27 30.02 20.25
N SER A 28 -14.85 28.82 20.24
CA SER A 28 -14.66 27.88 19.17
C SER A 28 -15.21 28.57 17.92
N ASP A 29 -14.35 28.88 16.94
CA ASP A 29 -14.81 29.37 15.66
C ASP A 29 -15.73 28.27 15.06
N SER A 30 -17.05 28.57 15.11
CA SER A 30 -18.03 27.63 14.55
C SER A 30 -18.48 28.17 13.18
N THR A 31 -18.52 27.25 12.20
CA THR A 31 -19.04 27.57 10.86
C THR A 31 -20.26 26.70 10.61
N THR A 32 -21.38 27.33 10.24
CA THR A 32 -22.60 26.60 9.87
C THR A 32 -22.76 26.56 8.36
N TYR A 33 -22.93 25.35 7.84
CA TYR A 33 -23.22 25.09 6.43
C TYR A 33 -24.70 24.71 6.27
N GLN A 34 -25.39 25.38 5.36
CA GLN A 34 -26.75 24.99 4.95
C GLN A 34 -26.65 24.11 3.71
N VAL A 35 -26.98 22.84 3.84
CA VAL A 35 -26.85 21.83 2.77
C VAL A 35 -28.13 21.02 2.64
N ASP A 36 -28.43 20.59 1.41
CA ASP A 36 -29.51 19.67 1.14
C ASP A 36 -29.00 18.22 1.31
N GLY A 37 -29.85 17.31 1.78
CA GLY A 37 -29.56 15.86 1.80
C GLY A 37 -29.40 15.26 3.18
N LEU A 38 -29.25 16.04 4.24
CA LEU A 38 -29.33 15.57 5.62
C LEU A 38 -30.82 15.40 6.05
N SER A 39 -31.06 14.37 6.86
CA SER A 39 -32.38 14.17 7.50
C SER A 39 -32.54 15.03 8.76
N ALA A 40 -31.43 15.36 9.44
CA ALA A 40 -31.39 16.17 10.64
C ALA A 40 -30.06 16.96 10.73
N GLU A 41 -29.99 17.89 11.67
CA GLU A 41 -28.76 18.60 12.01
C GLU A 41 -27.65 17.64 12.45
N ALA A 42 -26.44 17.85 11.97
CA ALA A 42 -25.25 17.08 12.32
C ALA A 42 -24.08 17.99 12.67
N GLU A 43 -23.11 17.51 13.41
CA GLU A 43 -21.98 18.29 13.91
C GLU A 43 -20.64 17.64 13.54
N ILE A 44 -19.66 18.46 13.26
CA ILE A 44 -18.25 18.05 13.10
C ILE A 44 -17.42 18.84 14.10
N ILE A 45 -16.80 18.15 15.06
CA ILE A 45 -15.84 18.72 16.00
C ILE A 45 -14.44 18.33 15.54
N VAL A 46 -13.59 19.28 15.27
CA VAL A 46 -12.18 19.03 14.93
C VAL A 46 -11.33 19.21 16.17
N ASP A 47 -10.63 18.17 16.57
CA ASP A 47 -9.78 18.18 17.76
C ASP A 47 -8.44 18.90 17.52
N GLN A 48 -7.59 18.96 18.56
CA GLN A 48 -6.27 19.58 18.50
C GLN A 48 -5.27 18.91 17.56
N TYR A 49 -5.55 17.68 17.12
CA TYR A 49 -4.74 16.93 16.16
C TYR A 49 -5.29 17.03 14.73
N GLY A 50 -6.37 17.76 14.55
CA GLY A 50 -7.05 17.91 13.26
C GLY A 50 -7.96 16.74 12.91
N VAL A 51 -8.26 15.85 13.86
CA VAL A 51 -9.17 14.71 13.64
C VAL A 51 -10.62 15.18 13.71
N PRO A 52 -11.43 14.97 12.66
CA PRO A 52 -12.85 15.30 12.67
C PRO A 52 -13.64 14.23 13.42
N HIS A 53 -14.39 14.64 14.42
CA HIS A 53 -15.39 13.85 15.14
C HIS A 53 -16.76 14.20 14.58
N ILE A 54 -17.40 13.26 13.91
CA ILE A 54 -18.67 13.42 13.22
C ILE A 54 -19.79 12.87 14.08
N TYR A 55 -20.81 13.68 14.37
CA TYR A 55 -21.99 13.31 15.14
C TYR A 55 -23.24 13.54 14.29
N ALA A 56 -24.05 12.51 14.07
CA ALA A 56 -25.32 12.62 13.36
C ALA A 56 -26.42 11.81 14.05
N ASN A 57 -27.66 12.18 13.83
CA ASN A 57 -28.84 11.57 14.44
C ASN A 57 -29.48 10.47 13.57
N ASP A 58 -28.98 10.28 12.34
CA ASP A 58 -29.36 9.21 11.41
C ASP A 58 -28.13 8.42 10.96
N HIS A 59 -28.27 7.12 10.77
CA HIS A 59 -27.17 6.24 10.36
C HIS A 59 -26.53 6.67 9.03
N TYR A 60 -27.34 7.06 8.06
CA TYR A 60 -26.84 7.43 6.72
C TYR A 60 -26.32 8.87 6.67
N ASP A 61 -26.83 9.75 7.55
CA ASP A 61 -26.29 11.09 7.72
C ASP A 61 -24.85 11.07 8.23
N VAL A 62 -24.45 10.07 9.02
CA VAL A 62 -23.03 9.86 9.40
C VAL A 62 -22.14 9.79 8.17
N PHE A 63 -22.51 8.99 7.18
CA PHE A 63 -21.75 8.83 5.94
C PHE A 63 -21.87 10.04 5.02
N PHE A 64 -23.01 10.72 5.00
CA PHE A 64 -23.14 12.00 4.31
C PHE A 64 -22.14 13.01 4.87
N VAL A 65 -22.07 13.15 6.19
CA VAL A 65 -21.15 14.11 6.84
C VAL A 65 -19.71 13.66 6.68
N GLN A 66 -19.42 12.35 6.70
CA GLN A 66 -18.08 11.84 6.37
C GLN A 66 -17.65 12.26 4.95
N GLY A 67 -18.52 12.10 3.96
CA GLY A 67 -18.25 12.51 2.57
C GLY A 67 -18.08 14.02 2.43
N PHE A 68 -18.93 14.81 3.11
CA PHE A 68 -18.84 16.27 3.16
C PHE A 68 -17.50 16.70 3.76
N ASN A 69 -17.10 16.12 4.89
CA ASN A 69 -15.86 16.47 5.56
C ASN A 69 -14.62 15.99 4.77
N ALA A 70 -14.66 14.79 4.16
CA ALA A 70 -13.59 14.31 3.29
C ALA A 70 -13.36 15.27 2.11
N ALA A 71 -14.45 15.79 1.52
CA ALA A 71 -14.36 16.80 0.48
C ALA A 71 -13.87 18.15 1.03
N ARG A 72 -14.31 18.58 2.22
CA ARG A 72 -13.81 19.82 2.85
C ARG A 72 -12.29 19.81 3.02
N ASP A 73 -11.75 18.67 3.44
CA ASP A 73 -10.33 18.56 3.79
C ASP A 73 -9.45 18.09 2.60
N ARG A 74 -10.02 17.37 1.62
CA ARG A 74 -9.26 16.62 0.60
C ARG A 74 -9.83 16.68 -0.81
N LEU A 75 -10.68 17.70 -1.15
CA LEU A 75 -11.44 17.73 -2.39
C LEU A 75 -10.60 17.50 -3.65
N TRP A 76 -9.46 18.20 -3.76
CA TRP A 76 -8.61 18.03 -4.94
C TRP A 76 -8.01 16.64 -5.04
N GLN A 77 -7.54 16.08 -3.93
CA GLN A 77 -6.97 14.73 -3.87
C GLN A 77 -7.99 13.67 -4.33
N ILE A 78 -9.22 13.72 -3.80
CA ILE A 78 -10.24 12.73 -4.15
C ILE A 78 -10.76 12.90 -5.58
N ASP A 79 -10.90 14.15 -6.08
CA ASP A 79 -11.29 14.40 -7.48
C ASP A 79 -10.22 13.87 -8.45
N LEU A 80 -8.94 14.11 -8.14
CA LEU A 80 -7.84 13.59 -8.96
C LEU A 80 -7.81 12.05 -8.97
N TRP A 81 -8.03 11.41 -7.82
CA TRP A 81 -8.07 9.96 -7.73
C TRP A 81 -9.23 9.36 -8.53
N LYS A 82 -10.42 9.96 -8.43
CA LYS A 82 -11.57 9.57 -9.24
C LYS A 82 -11.27 9.67 -10.74
N ARG A 83 -10.74 10.82 -11.17
CA ARG A 83 -10.41 11.05 -12.60
C ARG A 83 -9.36 10.08 -13.10
N ARG A 84 -8.31 9.83 -12.31
CA ARG A 84 -7.30 8.84 -12.63
C ARG A 84 -7.92 7.45 -12.78
N GLY A 85 -8.72 7.02 -11.81
CA GLY A 85 -9.31 5.69 -11.79
C GLY A 85 -10.34 5.45 -12.89
N LEU A 86 -11.08 6.48 -13.30
CA LEU A 86 -12.06 6.43 -14.39
C LEU A 86 -11.50 6.76 -15.77
N GLY A 87 -10.20 7.10 -15.88
CA GLY A 87 -9.58 7.51 -17.14
C GLY A 87 -10.13 8.82 -17.69
N GLN A 88 -10.07 9.89 -16.88
CA GLN A 88 -10.57 11.23 -17.17
C GLN A 88 -9.52 12.33 -16.95
N LEU A 89 -8.23 11.97 -16.98
CA LEU A 89 -7.13 12.94 -16.78
C LEU A 89 -6.96 13.87 -17.97
N ALA A 90 -7.09 13.36 -19.19
CA ALA A 90 -6.94 14.16 -20.41
C ALA A 90 -7.95 15.32 -20.50
N GLU A 91 -9.14 15.16 -19.92
CA GLU A 91 -10.17 16.20 -19.83
C GLU A 91 -9.67 17.44 -19.07
N ILE A 92 -8.81 17.26 -18.10
CA ILE A 92 -8.31 18.34 -17.23
C ILE A 92 -6.83 18.69 -17.45
N LEU A 93 -6.02 17.80 -17.99
CA LEU A 93 -4.57 17.93 -18.12
C LEU A 93 -4.07 17.92 -19.59
N GLY A 94 -4.94 17.58 -20.55
CA GLY A 94 -4.63 17.65 -21.97
C GLY A 94 -4.20 16.34 -22.62
N GLU A 95 -3.82 16.43 -23.89
CA GLU A 95 -3.62 15.30 -24.81
C GLU A 95 -2.58 14.27 -24.31
N SER A 96 -1.57 14.72 -23.57
CA SER A 96 -0.51 13.84 -23.07
C SER A 96 -0.97 12.74 -22.10
N TYR A 97 -2.22 12.80 -21.63
CA TYR A 97 -2.81 11.82 -20.73
C TYR A 97 -3.78 10.83 -21.40
N VAL A 98 -4.01 10.95 -22.71
CA VAL A 98 -4.97 10.10 -23.44
C VAL A 98 -4.61 8.62 -23.34
N ASP A 99 -3.32 8.26 -23.46
CA ASP A 99 -2.87 6.87 -23.33
C ASP A 99 -3.06 6.33 -21.91
N GLN A 100 -2.82 7.16 -20.89
CA GLN A 100 -3.07 6.79 -19.48
C GLN A 100 -4.57 6.61 -19.22
N ASP A 101 -5.40 7.48 -19.74
CA ASP A 101 -6.86 7.36 -19.65
C ASP A 101 -7.38 6.10 -20.35
N LYS A 102 -6.88 5.80 -21.55
CA LYS A 102 -7.19 4.56 -22.26
C LYS A 102 -6.81 3.34 -21.44
N ALA A 103 -5.61 3.33 -20.87
CA ALA A 103 -5.12 2.25 -20.03
C ALA A 103 -5.97 2.08 -18.76
N ALA A 104 -6.29 3.17 -18.04
CA ALA A 104 -7.14 3.14 -16.86
C ALA A 104 -8.54 2.59 -17.16
N ARG A 105 -9.13 3.00 -18.30
CA ARG A 105 -10.46 2.51 -18.74
C ARG A 105 -10.50 1.01 -19.01
N MET A 106 -9.40 0.36 -19.35
CA MET A 106 -9.36 -1.10 -19.48
C MET A 106 -9.71 -1.80 -18.17
N PHE A 107 -9.41 -1.19 -17.02
CA PHE A 107 -9.55 -1.76 -15.68
C PHE A 107 -10.68 -1.14 -14.84
N VAL A 108 -11.54 -0.31 -15.41
CA VAL A 108 -12.77 0.11 -14.75
C VAL A 108 -13.73 -1.08 -14.69
N TYR A 109 -14.30 -1.35 -13.51
CA TYR A 109 -15.29 -2.40 -13.35
C TYR A 109 -16.53 -2.14 -14.23
N ARG A 110 -16.93 -3.15 -14.99
CA ARG A 110 -18.05 -3.11 -15.95
C ARG A 110 -18.98 -4.32 -15.82
N GLY A 111 -18.84 -5.06 -14.72
CA GLY A 111 -19.69 -6.21 -14.43
C GLY A 111 -21.09 -5.81 -13.98
N ASP A 112 -21.84 -6.79 -13.49
CA ASP A 112 -23.19 -6.60 -12.97
C ASP A 112 -23.16 -5.75 -11.67
N MET A 113 -23.71 -4.54 -11.73
CA MET A 113 -23.77 -3.62 -10.59
C MET A 113 -24.71 -4.11 -9.48
N TYR A 114 -25.70 -4.94 -9.78
CA TYR A 114 -26.54 -5.52 -8.74
C TYR A 114 -25.74 -6.54 -7.92
N ALA A 115 -25.01 -7.44 -8.57
CA ALA A 115 -24.13 -8.39 -7.92
C ALA A 115 -23.00 -7.67 -7.15
N GLU A 116 -22.47 -6.58 -7.71
CA GLU A 116 -21.46 -5.74 -7.05
C GLU A 116 -21.96 -5.22 -5.70
N TRP A 117 -23.10 -4.54 -5.68
CA TRP A 117 -23.64 -3.96 -4.45
C TRP A 117 -24.04 -5.02 -3.42
N LEU A 118 -24.63 -6.14 -3.87
CA LEU A 118 -25.05 -7.21 -2.97
C LEU A 118 -23.87 -7.86 -2.22
N ALA A 119 -22.70 -7.86 -2.83
CA ALA A 119 -21.50 -8.46 -2.23
C ALA A 119 -21.04 -7.77 -0.92
N TYR A 120 -21.33 -6.48 -0.74
CA TYR A 120 -20.90 -5.70 0.44
C TYR A 120 -21.96 -5.59 1.55
N GLY A 121 -23.15 -6.16 1.38
CA GLY A 121 -24.20 -6.06 2.37
C GLY A 121 -25.42 -5.28 1.88
N ASN A 122 -26.49 -5.30 2.68
CA ASN A 122 -27.80 -4.82 2.25
C ASN A 122 -27.90 -3.29 2.14
N ASP A 123 -27.09 -2.54 2.88
CA ASP A 123 -27.10 -1.08 2.97
C ASP A 123 -25.90 -0.40 2.28
N ALA A 124 -24.95 -1.17 1.78
CA ALA A 124 -23.70 -0.68 1.19
C ALA A 124 -23.92 0.35 0.08
N LYS A 125 -24.90 0.12 -0.81
CA LYS A 125 -25.25 1.08 -1.85
C LYS A 125 -25.75 2.39 -1.28
N ARG A 126 -26.62 2.35 -0.27
CA ARG A 126 -27.16 3.54 0.36
C ARG A 126 -26.09 4.32 1.14
N ILE A 127 -25.15 3.61 1.78
CA ILE A 127 -23.96 4.22 2.40
C ILE A 127 -23.16 4.99 1.36
N ALA A 128 -22.85 4.38 0.21
CA ALA A 128 -22.11 5.03 -0.87
C ALA A 128 -22.88 6.21 -1.49
N GLU A 129 -24.21 6.10 -1.65
CA GLU A 129 -25.07 7.19 -2.11
C GLU A 129 -25.03 8.38 -1.14
N SER A 130 -25.13 8.14 0.18
CA SER A 130 -25.05 9.17 1.20
C SER A 130 -23.68 9.85 1.23
N PHE A 131 -22.60 9.05 1.21
CA PHE A 131 -21.23 9.55 1.18
C PHE A 131 -20.96 10.45 -0.02
N THR A 132 -21.34 10.01 -1.22
CA THR A 132 -21.15 10.81 -2.44
C THR A 132 -22.06 12.04 -2.50
N ALA A 133 -23.25 11.96 -1.90
CA ALA A 133 -24.13 13.13 -1.74
C ALA A 133 -23.47 14.19 -0.83
N GLY A 134 -22.79 13.76 0.25
CA GLY A 134 -22.00 14.65 1.11
C GLY A 134 -20.86 15.34 0.38
N ILE A 135 -20.08 14.58 -0.42
CA ILE A 135 -19.04 15.17 -1.29
C ILE A 135 -19.63 16.23 -2.22
N ASN A 136 -20.74 15.91 -2.88
CA ASN A 136 -21.40 16.82 -3.80
C ASN A 136 -21.96 18.08 -3.11
N ALA A 137 -22.44 17.93 -1.87
CA ALA A 137 -22.89 19.06 -1.07
C ALA A 137 -21.73 20.03 -0.80
N PHE A 138 -20.54 19.53 -0.41
CA PHE A 138 -19.37 20.39 -0.23
C PHE A 138 -18.90 21.01 -1.56
N ILE A 139 -18.89 20.29 -2.66
CA ILE A 139 -18.58 20.83 -4.00
C ILE A 139 -19.48 22.01 -4.33
N LYS A 140 -20.79 21.93 -4.01
CA LYS A 140 -21.74 23.04 -4.20
C LYS A 140 -21.39 24.24 -3.33
N VAL A 141 -21.02 24.02 -2.06
CA VAL A 141 -20.58 25.07 -1.12
C VAL A 141 -19.30 25.75 -1.62
N ALA A 142 -18.28 24.97 -2.00
CA ALA A 142 -17.00 25.47 -2.48
C ALA A 142 -17.12 26.25 -3.81
N LYS A 143 -18.03 25.85 -4.71
CA LYS A 143 -18.33 26.59 -5.95
C LYS A 143 -19.04 27.93 -5.68
N ALA A 144 -19.80 28.02 -4.58
CA ALA A 144 -20.48 29.26 -4.18
C ALA A 144 -19.55 30.19 -3.37
N ASN A 145 -18.49 29.69 -2.76
CA ASN A 145 -17.50 30.43 -1.99
C ASN A 145 -16.08 30.07 -2.44
N ALA A 146 -15.46 30.94 -3.22
CA ALA A 146 -14.14 30.69 -3.81
C ALA A 146 -13.02 30.47 -2.77
N ASP A 147 -13.16 31.01 -1.55
CA ASP A 147 -12.18 30.83 -0.47
C ASP A 147 -12.12 29.40 0.07
N LEU A 148 -13.16 28.62 -0.18
CA LEU A 148 -13.24 27.20 0.18
C LEU A 148 -12.77 26.26 -0.94
N MET A 149 -12.50 26.81 -2.14
CA MET A 149 -12.03 26.00 -3.28
C MET A 149 -10.53 25.75 -3.14
N PRO A 150 -10.06 24.46 -3.13
CA PRO A 150 -8.64 24.18 -3.13
C PRO A 150 -7.89 24.88 -4.26
N VAL A 151 -6.74 25.45 -3.92
CA VAL A 151 -5.93 26.29 -4.83
C VAL A 151 -5.50 25.53 -6.10
N GLU A 152 -5.35 24.24 -6.03
CA GLU A 152 -4.95 23.34 -7.13
C GLU A 152 -5.93 23.42 -8.31
N PHE A 153 -7.23 23.56 -8.06
CA PHE A 153 -8.22 23.74 -9.14
C PHE A 153 -7.97 25.01 -9.94
N GLY A 154 -7.63 26.10 -9.25
CA GLY A 154 -7.27 27.36 -9.88
C GLY A 154 -5.97 27.27 -10.67
N LEU A 155 -4.94 26.67 -10.10
CA LEU A 155 -3.63 26.48 -10.75
C LEU A 155 -3.71 25.60 -11.99
N LEU A 156 -4.51 24.55 -11.95
CA LEU A 156 -4.71 23.62 -13.07
C LEU A 156 -5.82 24.05 -14.03
N GLY A 157 -6.60 25.09 -13.67
CA GLY A 157 -7.65 25.67 -14.52
C GLY A 157 -8.78 24.67 -14.83
N TYR A 158 -9.33 23.99 -13.80
CA TYR A 158 -10.50 23.14 -13.93
C TYR A 158 -11.36 23.18 -12.65
N GLN A 159 -12.50 22.51 -12.65
CA GLN A 159 -13.45 22.49 -11.54
C GLN A 159 -13.68 21.03 -11.07
N PRO A 160 -13.98 20.81 -9.77
CA PRO A 160 -14.32 19.49 -9.28
C PRO A 160 -15.57 18.94 -9.97
N SER A 161 -15.56 17.65 -10.29
CA SER A 161 -16.66 16.97 -10.92
C SER A 161 -17.60 16.32 -9.90
N GLN A 162 -18.86 16.14 -10.29
CA GLN A 162 -19.86 15.46 -9.46
C GLN A 162 -19.46 13.99 -9.25
N TRP A 163 -19.77 13.46 -8.06
CA TRP A 163 -19.58 12.08 -7.67
C TRP A 163 -20.89 11.28 -7.78
N HIS A 164 -20.78 10.03 -8.16
CA HIS A 164 -21.84 9.04 -8.14
C HIS A 164 -21.44 7.85 -7.27
N ALA A 165 -22.40 7.19 -6.62
CA ALA A 165 -22.11 6.02 -5.79
C ALA A 165 -21.31 4.94 -6.54
N ASP A 166 -21.65 4.74 -7.83
CA ASP A 166 -20.93 3.79 -8.69
C ASP A 166 -19.43 4.12 -8.86
N ASP A 167 -19.02 5.39 -8.76
CA ASP A 167 -17.60 5.77 -8.85
C ASP A 167 -16.78 5.12 -7.73
N VAL A 168 -17.39 4.97 -6.53
CA VAL A 168 -16.76 4.36 -5.35
C VAL A 168 -16.36 2.91 -5.62
N VAL A 169 -17.20 2.14 -6.31
CA VAL A 169 -16.99 0.70 -6.52
C VAL A 169 -16.46 0.34 -7.91
N ARG A 170 -16.49 1.25 -8.88
CA ARG A 170 -15.99 0.97 -10.25
C ARG A 170 -14.50 1.18 -10.42
N ILE A 171 -13.87 1.96 -9.55
CA ILE A 171 -12.43 2.21 -9.59
C ILE A 171 -11.71 1.04 -8.95
N ARG A 172 -10.87 0.31 -9.72
CA ARG A 172 -10.20 -0.91 -9.30
C ARG A 172 -8.68 -0.79 -9.30
N SER A 173 -8.11 0.18 -10.01
CA SER A 173 -6.67 0.31 -10.26
C SER A 173 -5.85 0.88 -9.08
N ASN A 174 -6.44 1.03 -7.89
CA ASN A 174 -5.79 1.68 -6.76
C ASN A 174 -5.17 0.69 -5.76
N GLY A 175 -3.83 0.58 -5.78
CA GLY A 175 -3.09 0.05 -4.64
C GLY A 175 -3.14 -1.46 -4.43
N LEU A 176 -3.17 -2.25 -5.49
CA LEU A 176 -3.28 -3.69 -5.41
C LEU A 176 -1.93 -4.38 -5.52
N TRP A 177 -1.85 -5.61 -5.02
CA TRP A 177 -0.74 -6.51 -5.26
C TRP A 177 -0.69 -6.86 -6.75
N ARG A 178 0.51 -6.84 -7.36
CA ARG A 178 0.67 -6.89 -8.81
C ARG A 178 1.41 -8.16 -9.23
N ASN A 179 0.82 -9.33 -9.02
CA ASN A 179 1.43 -10.63 -9.32
C ASN A 179 1.84 -10.75 -10.78
N VAL A 180 1.01 -10.29 -11.71
CA VAL A 180 1.28 -10.36 -13.15
C VAL A 180 2.63 -9.75 -13.57
N VAL A 181 3.18 -8.83 -12.79
CA VAL A 181 4.49 -8.21 -13.08
C VAL A 181 5.63 -9.21 -12.90
N THR A 182 5.63 -9.95 -11.80
CA THR A 182 6.65 -10.94 -11.49
C THR A 182 6.47 -12.21 -12.31
N GLU A 183 5.24 -12.58 -12.63
CA GLU A 183 4.85 -13.63 -13.55
C GLU A 183 5.45 -13.42 -14.94
N VAL A 184 5.25 -12.23 -15.54
CA VAL A 184 5.82 -11.85 -16.83
C VAL A 184 7.34 -11.82 -16.78
N TRP A 185 7.92 -11.30 -15.72
CA TRP A 185 9.37 -11.25 -15.56
C TRP A 185 10.00 -12.66 -15.52
N ARG A 186 9.37 -13.63 -14.81
CA ARG A 186 9.81 -15.03 -14.83
C ARG A 186 9.76 -15.63 -16.22
N ALA A 187 8.69 -15.36 -16.97
CA ALA A 187 8.55 -15.84 -18.34
C ALA A 187 9.65 -15.29 -19.25
N GLN A 188 9.98 -14.01 -19.15
CA GLN A 188 11.05 -13.37 -19.92
C GLN A 188 12.41 -13.98 -19.58
N LEU A 189 12.69 -14.29 -18.31
CA LEU A 189 13.92 -14.96 -17.92
C LEU A 189 13.94 -16.43 -18.38
N ALA A 190 12.81 -17.10 -18.37
CA ALA A 190 12.72 -18.46 -18.91
C ALA A 190 12.99 -18.50 -20.42
N CYS A 191 12.50 -17.50 -21.17
CA CYS A 191 12.86 -17.32 -22.61
C CYS A 191 14.36 -17.11 -22.83
N ALA A 192 15.05 -16.49 -21.89
CA ALA A 192 16.49 -16.26 -21.94
C ALA A 192 17.34 -17.39 -21.34
N ASP A 193 16.75 -18.56 -21.04
CA ASP A 193 17.38 -19.69 -20.34
C ASP A 193 17.95 -19.31 -18.95
N GLN A 194 17.34 -18.32 -18.27
CA GLN A 194 17.77 -17.78 -16.97
C GLN A 194 16.79 -18.08 -15.84
N ALA A 195 15.99 -19.12 -15.93
CA ALA A 195 14.97 -19.43 -14.91
C ALA A 195 15.58 -19.70 -13.51
N GLU A 196 16.74 -20.34 -13.44
CA GLU A 196 17.46 -20.57 -12.17
C GLU A 196 17.89 -19.23 -11.54
N LEU A 197 18.34 -18.30 -12.35
CA LEU A 197 18.72 -16.98 -11.90
C LEU A 197 17.50 -16.20 -11.36
N ALA A 198 16.34 -16.34 -12.01
CA ALA A 198 15.07 -15.77 -11.51
C ALA A 198 14.75 -16.23 -10.09
N ALA A 199 14.90 -17.52 -9.81
CA ALA A 199 14.62 -18.11 -8.49
C ALA A 199 15.55 -17.57 -7.38
N ARG A 200 16.75 -17.08 -7.75
CA ARG A 200 17.67 -16.43 -6.80
C ARG A 200 17.32 -14.96 -6.55
N TRP A 201 16.78 -14.26 -7.54
CA TRP A 201 16.36 -12.87 -7.39
C TRP A 201 15.06 -12.71 -6.62
N LEU A 202 14.06 -13.54 -6.91
CA LEU A 202 12.76 -13.61 -6.22
C LEU A 202 12.62 -14.98 -5.57
N LYS A 203 13.16 -15.09 -4.35
CA LYS A 203 13.04 -16.34 -3.59
C LYS A 203 11.59 -16.52 -3.14
N LEU A 204 11.02 -17.65 -3.48
CA LEU A 204 9.67 -18.05 -3.12
C LEU A 204 9.64 -18.66 -1.72
N GLU A 205 8.61 -18.35 -0.95
CA GLU A 205 8.33 -18.89 0.39
C GLU A 205 6.87 -19.40 0.44
N PRO A 206 6.61 -20.64 0.87
CA PRO A 206 7.62 -21.68 1.08
C PRO A 206 8.39 -21.98 -0.21
N THR A 207 9.55 -22.64 -0.10
CA THR A 207 10.36 -22.98 -1.26
C THR A 207 9.52 -23.71 -2.31
N TRP A 208 9.49 -23.18 -3.52
CA TRP A 208 8.66 -23.68 -4.61
C TRP A 208 9.43 -23.71 -5.92
N GLN A 209 9.15 -24.71 -6.75
CA GLN A 209 9.76 -24.81 -8.08
C GLN A 209 8.74 -24.42 -9.15
N THR A 210 8.91 -23.23 -9.69
CA THR A 210 8.09 -22.72 -10.80
C THR A 210 8.26 -23.59 -12.03
N GLN A 211 7.15 -23.94 -12.69
CA GLN A 211 7.13 -24.70 -13.93
C GLN A 211 6.54 -23.87 -15.06
N THR A 212 7.13 -23.95 -16.25
CA THR A 212 6.52 -23.37 -17.44
C THR A 212 5.27 -24.16 -17.81
N PRO A 213 4.08 -23.54 -17.89
CA PRO A 213 2.84 -24.19 -18.25
C PRO A 213 2.93 -24.87 -19.63
N ALA A 214 2.36 -26.07 -19.75
CA ALA A 214 2.36 -26.81 -21.00
C ALA A 214 1.66 -26.01 -22.11
N GLY A 215 2.27 -25.91 -23.26
CA GLY A 215 1.76 -25.13 -24.40
C GLY A 215 2.14 -23.65 -24.38
N LEU A 216 2.76 -23.13 -23.33
CA LEU A 216 3.32 -21.78 -23.31
C LEU A 216 4.70 -21.76 -23.98
N ASP A 217 4.90 -20.88 -24.96
CA ASP A 217 6.21 -20.43 -25.39
C ASP A 217 6.48 -19.05 -24.74
N PRO A 218 7.35 -18.97 -23.72
CA PRO A 218 7.63 -17.69 -23.05
C PRO A 218 8.19 -16.63 -23.97
N CYS A 219 8.85 -17.02 -25.09
CA CYS A 219 9.47 -16.09 -26.01
C CYS A 219 8.49 -15.34 -26.93
N VAL A 220 7.22 -15.68 -26.92
CA VAL A 220 6.20 -14.89 -27.64
C VAL A 220 5.78 -13.62 -26.89
N ILE A 221 6.15 -13.50 -25.61
CA ILE A 221 5.77 -12.40 -24.71
C ILE A 221 6.71 -11.21 -24.97
N PRO A 222 6.22 -10.07 -25.47
CA PRO A 222 7.09 -8.93 -25.76
C PRO A 222 7.52 -8.20 -24.48
N ASP A 223 8.68 -7.54 -24.52
CA ASP A 223 9.25 -6.80 -23.39
C ASP A 223 8.31 -5.71 -22.84
N ASN A 224 7.46 -5.16 -23.69
CA ASN A 224 6.52 -4.09 -23.36
C ASN A 224 5.09 -4.60 -23.09
N VAL A 225 4.90 -5.89 -22.86
CA VAL A 225 3.56 -6.48 -22.65
C VAL A 225 2.76 -5.80 -21.52
N LEU A 226 3.45 -5.34 -20.48
CA LEU A 226 2.83 -4.72 -19.30
C LEU A 226 2.65 -3.19 -19.41
N ASP A 227 3.05 -2.54 -20.51
CA ASP A 227 3.04 -1.07 -20.57
C ASP A 227 1.66 -0.46 -20.27
N ASN A 228 0.58 -0.99 -20.85
CA ASN A 228 -0.77 -0.51 -20.55
C ASN A 228 -1.22 -0.83 -19.11
N TYR A 229 -0.85 -2.00 -18.57
CA TYR A 229 -1.15 -2.35 -17.17
C TYR A 229 -0.45 -1.39 -16.19
N LEU A 230 0.83 -1.14 -16.40
CA LEU A 230 1.62 -0.22 -15.59
C LEU A 230 1.12 1.23 -15.72
N LEU A 231 0.72 1.64 -16.94
CA LEU A 231 0.20 2.97 -17.19
C LEU A 231 -1.16 3.20 -16.48
N ALA A 232 -2.04 2.19 -16.47
CA ALA A 232 -3.33 2.24 -15.78
C ALA A 232 -3.18 2.48 -14.27
N THR A 233 -2.10 2.00 -13.68
CA THR A 233 -1.82 2.11 -12.23
C THR A 233 -0.79 3.19 -11.90
N ALA A 234 -0.27 3.92 -12.90
CA ALA A 234 0.73 4.97 -12.70
C ALA A 234 0.17 6.18 -11.93
N SER A 235 1.03 6.82 -11.14
CA SER A 235 0.70 8.11 -10.52
C SER A 235 0.54 9.21 -11.56
N VAL A 236 -0.19 10.27 -11.20
CA VAL A 236 -0.31 11.46 -12.03
C VAL A 236 0.97 12.31 -11.88
N ASP A 237 1.52 12.74 -13.01
CA ASP A 237 2.70 13.61 -13.09
C ASP A 237 2.27 14.94 -13.76
N PHE A 238 2.64 16.06 -13.17
CA PHE A 238 2.20 17.38 -13.62
C PHE A 238 3.25 18.15 -14.44
N ASP A 239 4.36 17.51 -14.80
CA ASP A 239 5.36 18.14 -15.68
C ASP A 239 4.78 18.41 -17.06
N ALA A 240 5.20 19.52 -17.67
CA ALA A 240 4.82 19.88 -19.03
C ALA A 240 5.60 19.05 -20.06
N LEU A 241 5.15 17.81 -20.29
CA LEU A 241 5.78 16.85 -21.21
C LEU A 241 4.91 16.61 -22.44
N SER A 242 5.56 16.35 -23.57
CA SER A 242 4.86 15.81 -24.75
C SER A 242 4.33 14.41 -24.49
N PRO A 243 3.31 13.91 -25.24
CA PRO A 243 2.75 12.58 -25.02
C PRO A 243 3.80 11.46 -24.95
N PRO A 244 4.77 11.34 -25.87
CA PRO A 244 5.80 10.29 -25.79
C PRO A 244 6.71 10.41 -24.55
N GLN A 245 7.10 11.65 -24.17
CA GLN A 245 7.94 11.87 -22.99
C GLN A 245 7.21 11.51 -21.70
N ARG A 246 5.93 11.88 -21.59
CA ARG A 246 5.09 11.52 -20.45
C ARG A 246 4.94 10.02 -20.32
N MET A 247 4.61 9.34 -21.41
CA MET A 247 4.49 7.89 -21.43
C MET A 247 5.80 7.22 -20.98
N ALA A 248 6.94 7.63 -21.54
CA ALA A 248 8.25 7.09 -21.13
C ALA A 248 8.55 7.33 -19.63
N LYS A 249 8.28 8.54 -19.13
CA LYS A 249 8.47 8.87 -17.71
C LYS A 249 7.54 8.07 -16.81
N ALA A 250 6.26 7.99 -17.16
CA ALA A 250 5.26 7.24 -16.41
C ALA A 250 5.60 5.75 -16.33
N LEU A 251 5.99 5.14 -17.45
CA LEU A 251 6.40 3.74 -17.50
C LEU A 251 7.69 3.48 -16.72
N THR A 252 8.71 4.34 -16.84
CA THR A 252 9.95 4.23 -16.07
C THR A 252 9.66 4.25 -14.57
N LYS A 253 8.83 5.21 -14.12
CA LYS A 253 8.43 5.31 -12.71
C LYS A 253 7.60 4.10 -12.29
N ALA A 254 6.60 3.70 -13.09
CA ALA A 254 5.73 2.58 -12.78
C ALA A 254 6.50 1.24 -12.74
N LYS A 255 7.44 1.00 -13.66
CA LYS A 255 8.35 -0.15 -13.63
C LYS A 255 9.19 -0.17 -12.35
N ARG A 256 9.78 0.96 -11.97
CA ARG A 256 10.52 1.07 -10.70
C ARG A 256 9.64 0.82 -9.48
N ASP A 257 8.43 1.39 -9.46
CA ASP A 257 7.51 1.27 -8.32
C ASP A 257 6.85 -0.13 -8.24
N ALA A 258 6.61 -0.80 -9.37
CA ALA A 258 6.10 -2.17 -9.42
C ALA A 258 7.07 -3.19 -8.79
N HIS A 259 8.32 -2.83 -8.66
CA HIS A 259 9.37 -3.66 -8.11
C HIS A 259 9.71 -3.37 -6.65
N LYS A 260 9.03 -2.42 -6.02
CA LYS A 260 9.20 -2.13 -4.59
C LYS A 260 8.38 -3.12 -3.76
N LEU A 261 8.90 -4.33 -3.57
CA LEU A 261 8.30 -5.34 -2.69
C LEU A 261 8.44 -5.00 -1.20
N ASP A 262 9.23 -3.96 -0.87
CA ASP A 262 9.54 -3.58 0.52
C ASP A 262 8.59 -2.53 1.11
N VAL A 263 7.60 -2.05 0.35
CA VAL A 263 6.51 -1.25 0.91
C VAL A 263 5.58 -2.20 1.64
N GLY A 264 5.53 -2.08 2.96
CA GLY A 264 4.81 -3.04 3.78
C GLY A 264 4.00 -2.39 4.87
N SER A 265 3.76 -3.12 5.92
CA SER A 265 3.08 -2.67 7.13
C SER A 265 3.50 -3.55 8.28
N ASN A 266 3.29 -3.08 9.51
CA ASN A 266 3.39 -3.93 10.71
C ASN A 266 2.07 -3.86 11.44
N ASN A 267 1.65 -4.97 12.03
CA ASN A 267 0.64 -4.95 13.07
C ASN A 267 0.91 -6.04 14.11
N TRP A 268 0.38 -5.85 15.29
CA TRP A 268 0.42 -6.84 16.35
C TRP A 268 -0.70 -6.63 17.33
N VAL A 269 -0.98 -7.68 18.07
CA VAL A 269 -1.94 -7.71 19.15
C VAL A 269 -1.39 -8.55 20.29
N VAL A 270 -1.54 -8.06 21.53
CA VAL A 270 -1.07 -8.70 22.76
C VAL A 270 -2.24 -8.87 23.70
N THR A 271 -2.45 -10.09 24.23
CA THR A 271 -3.55 -10.38 25.17
C THR A 271 -3.38 -9.67 26.51
N GLY A 272 -4.49 -9.34 27.17
CA GLY A 272 -4.50 -8.64 28.46
C GLY A 272 -3.66 -9.30 29.55
N SER A 273 -3.55 -10.62 29.57
CA SER A 273 -2.72 -11.35 30.55
C SER A 273 -1.21 -11.08 30.40
N ARG A 274 -0.78 -10.55 29.26
CA ARG A 274 0.60 -10.18 28.95
C ARG A 274 0.82 -8.67 28.87
N THR A 275 -0.16 -7.86 29.25
CA THR A 275 -0.04 -6.40 29.23
C THR A 275 -0.02 -5.80 30.63
N THR A 276 0.59 -4.62 30.77
CA THR A 276 0.60 -3.86 32.03
C THR A 276 -0.77 -3.33 32.44
N THR A 277 -1.68 -3.20 31.49
CA THR A 277 -3.05 -2.69 31.71
C THR A 277 -4.05 -3.78 32.07
N GLY A 278 -3.70 -5.05 31.85
CA GLY A 278 -4.64 -6.18 31.95
C GLY A 278 -5.67 -6.23 30.82
N ARG A 279 -5.53 -5.40 29.79
CA ARG A 279 -6.38 -5.33 28.59
C ARG A 279 -5.56 -5.58 27.35
N PRO A 280 -6.14 -6.14 26.26
CA PRO A 280 -5.42 -6.27 24.99
C PRO A 280 -4.89 -4.93 24.47
N ILE A 281 -3.73 -5.00 23.84
CA ILE A 281 -3.14 -3.87 23.09
C ILE A 281 -3.05 -4.29 21.63
N LEU A 282 -3.62 -3.48 20.74
CA LEU A 282 -3.47 -3.60 19.31
C LEU A 282 -2.69 -2.39 18.76
N ALA A 283 -1.70 -2.65 17.92
CA ALA A 283 -0.99 -1.64 17.16
C ALA A 283 -1.04 -1.95 15.67
N ASP A 284 -1.20 -0.92 14.85
CA ASP A 284 -1.20 -1.02 13.40
C ASP A 284 -0.39 0.12 12.80
N ASP A 285 0.52 -0.21 11.90
CA ASP A 285 1.51 0.68 11.33
C ASP A 285 1.62 0.46 9.81
N PRO A 286 0.66 0.99 9.01
CA PRO A 286 0.61 0.80 7.57
C PRO A 286 1.64 1.67 6.87
N HIS A 287 2.64 1.05 6.22
CA HIS A 287 3.66 1.76 5.46
C HIS A 287 3.14 2.11 4.07
N ARG A 288 3.12 3.40 3.74
CA ARG A 288 2.71 3.93 2.44
C ARG A 288 3.70 4.99 1.96
N SER A 289 3.64 5.30 0.68
CA SER A 289 4.45 6.41 0.16
C SER A 289 4.10 7.70 0.89
N HIS A 290 5.13 8.42 1.34
CA HIS A 290 4.97 9.72 1.97
C HIS A 290 4.57 10.76 0.92
N ALA A 291 3.48 11.44 1.16
CA ALA A 291 2.94 12.47 0.29
C ALA A 291 2.13 13.49 1.10
N VAL A 292 1.97 14.69 0.57
CA VAL A 292 1.09 15.73 1.10
C VAL A 292 0.05 16.06 0.02
N PRO A 293 -1.24 15.86 0.31
CA PRO A 293 -1.82 15.23 1.50
C PRO A 293 -1.54 13.73 1.57
N SER A 294 -1.55 13.15 2.78
CA SER A 294 -1.31 11.71 2.97
C SER A 294 -2.42 10.85 2.37
N LEU A 295 -2.12 9.55 2.16
CA LEU A 295 -3.11 8.58 1.70
C LEU A 295 -4.23 8.38 2.73
N ARG A 296 -3.88 8.21 4.00
CA ARG A 296 -4.84 7.91 5.05
C ARG A 296 -5.52 9.18 5.58
N TYR A 297 -6.78 9.02 5.94
CA TYR A 297 -7.65 10.04 6.48
C TYR A 297 -8.27 9.51 7.78
N VAL A 298 -7.96 10.15 8.89
CA VAL A 298 -8.46 9.76 10.22
C VAL A 298 -9.78 10.48 10.48
N ALA A 299 -10.78 9.76 10.97
CA ALA A 299 -12.07 10.32 11.35
C ALA A 299 -12.74 9.49 12.46
N HIS A 300 -13.59 10.13 13.24
CA HIS A 300 -14.51 9.49 14.17
C HIS A 300 -15.93 9.62 13.62
N LEU A 301 -16.63 8.51 13.51
CA LEU A 301 -18.01 8.40 13.03
C LEU A 301 -18.90 7.98 14.20
N ASN A 302 -19.84 8.84 14.59
CA ASN A 302 -20.77 8.58 15.69
C ASN A 302 -22.21 8.86 15.26
N GLY A 303 -23.08 7.87 15.44
CA GLY A 303 -24.50 7.94 15.15
C GLY A 303 -25.22 6.63 15.50
N PRO A 304 -26.52 6.51 15.18
CA PRO A 304 -27.27 5.30 15.47
C PRO A 304 -26.65 4.05 14.86
N GLY A 305 -26.22 3.10 15.72
CA GLY A 305 -25.60 1.84 15.31
C GLY A 305 -24.18 1.94 14.79
N ILE A 306 -23.49 3.06 15.02
CA ILE A 306 -22.10 3.26 14.63
C ILE A 306 -21.41 4.19 15.63
N ASN A 307 -20.27 3.74 16.17
CA ASN A 307 -19.34 4.54 16.95
C ASN A 307 -17.94 3.99 16.70
N VAL A 308 -17.26 4.52 15.69
CA VAL A 308 -15.97 4.01 15.24
C VAL A 308 -15.01 5.15 14.94
N ILE A 309 -13.76 5.02 15.41
CA ILE A 309 -12.69 5.97 15.15
C ILE A 309 -11.49 5.24 14.54
N GLY A 310 -10.84 5.88 13.57
CA GLY A 310 -9.64 5.36 12.95
C GLY A 310 -9.38 5.93 11.58
N ALA A 311 -8.65 5.19 10.74
CA ALA A 311 -8.21 5.63 9.44
C ALA A 311 -8.88 4.86 8.30
N GLY A 312 -9.13 5.56 7.19
CA GLY A 312 -9.60 5.02 5.92
C GLY A 312 -9.04 5.82 4.75
N GLU A 313 -9.51 5.55 3.56
CA GLU A 313 -9.24 6.34 2.37
C GLU A 313 -10.26 7.49 2.25
N PRO A 314 -9.83 8.73 1.95
CA PRO A 314 -10.75 9.88 1.90
C PRO A 314 -11.78 9.81 0.77
N ALA A 315 -11.58 8.92 -0.22
CA ALA A 315 -12.50 8.71 -1.34
C ALA A 315 -13.53 7.59 -1.09
N LEU A 316 -13.51 6.97 0.11
CA LEU A 316 -14.36 5.83 0.46
C LEU A 316 -15.08 6.07 1.80
N PRO A 317 -16.31 5.59 1.97
CA PRO A 317 -16.97 5.61 3.27
C PRO A 317 -16.39 4.54 4.19
N GLY A 318 -16.48 4.76 5.50
CA GLY A 318 -16.09 3.82 6.54
C GLY A 318 -14.69 4.02 7.08
N ILE A 319 -14.29 3.12 7.98
CA ILE A 319 -13.01 3.07 8.67
C ILE A 319 -12.40 1.68 8.45
N SER A 320 -11.18 1.61 7.92
CA SER A 320 -10.51 0.34 7.61
C SER A 320 -9.49 -0.10 8.67
N ILE A 321 -9.00 0.83 9.48
CA ILE A 321 -8.07 0.60 10.59
C ILE A 321 -8.55 1.42 11.78
N GLY A 322 -8.80 0.80 12.93
CA GLY A 322 -9.28 1.54 14.08
C GLY A 322 -9.99 0.69 15.11
N HIS A 323 -10.96 1.28 15.80
CA HIS A 323 -11.77 0.57 16.78
C HIS A 323 -13.17 1.18 16.90
N ASN A 324 -14.11 0.34 17.32
CA ASN A 324 -15.41 0.76 17.83
C ASN A 324 -15.46 0.57 19.37
N ASP A 325 -16.67 0.57 19.97
CA ASP A 325 -16.84 0.38 21.43
C ASP A 325 -16.48 -1.02 21.93
N LYS A 326 -16.38 -2.02 21.03
CA LYS A 326 -16.22 -3.43 21.36
C LYS A 326 -14.93 -4.03 20.85
N ILE A 327 -14.55 -3.72 19.62
CA ILE A 327 -13.43 -4.34 18.92
C ILE A 327 -12.45 -3.30 18.39
N ALA A 328 -11.20 -3.70 18.28
CA ALA A 328 -10.16 -3.02 17.50
C ALA A 328 -9.68 -3.93 16.36
N PHE A 329 -9.32 -3.31 15.23
CA PHE A 329 -8.92 -4.00 14.01
C PHE A 329 -7.82 -3.24 13.26
N GLY A 330 -6.90 -3.99 12.67
CA GLY A 330 -5.78 -3.45 11.90
C GLY A 330 -5.41 -4.38 10.76
N LEU A 331 -4.75 -3.85 9.73
CA LEU A 331 -4.45 -4.61 8.53
C LEU A 331 -3.03 -4.41 8.01
N THR A 332 -2.48 -5.47 7.42
CA THR A 332 -1.25 -5.44 6.64
C THR A 332 -1.43 -6.28 5.38
N ILE A 333 -0.65 -6.01 4.32
CA ILE A 333 -0.75 -6.78 3.07
C ILE A 333 -0.48 -8.27 3.33
N PHE A 334 -1.43 -9.12 2.86
CA PHE A 334 -1.31 -10.57 2.74
C PHE A 334 -1.32 -10.91 1.24
N PRO A 335 -0.21 -11.41 0.66
CA PRO A 335 -0.05 -11.43 -0.79
C PRO A 335 -0.73 -12.63 -1.46
N ILE A 336 -2.06 -12.66 -1.51
CA ILE A 336 -2.79 -13.63 -2.34
C ILE A 336 -2.47 -13.35 -3.80
N ASP A 337 -2.16 -14.39 -4.56
CA ASP A 337 -2.02 -14.31 -6.01
C ASP A 337 -3.42 -14.18 -6.66
N GLN A 338 -3.71 -12.98 -7.21
CA GLN A 338 -5.03 -12.59 -7.70
C GLN A 338 -5.06 -12.23 -9.19
N GLU A 339 -3.97 -12.47 -9.92
CA GLU A 339 -3.83 -12.08 -11.32
C GLU A 339 -3.14 -13.17 -12.13
N ASP A 340 -3.49 -13.30 -13.41
CA ASP A 340 -2.77 -14.14 -14.39
C ASP A 340 -2.74 -13.47 -15.77
N LEU A 341 -1.63 -13.59 -16.49
CA LEU A 341 -1.53 -13.20 -17.89
C LEU A 341 -1.89 -14.38 -18.80
N TYR A 342 -2.92 -14.20 -19.61
CA TYR A 342 -3.36 -15.16 -20.62
C TYR A 342 -2.78 -14.82 -21.99
N VAL A 343 -2.09 -15.77 -22.61
CA VAL A 343 -1.47 -15.66 -23.95
C VAL A 343 -2.34 -16.37 -24.97
N TYR A 344 -2.94 -15.59 -25.88
CA TYR A 344 -3.84 -16.10 -26.91
C TYR A 344 -3.20 -16.13 -28.29
N GLU A 345 -3.41 -17.23 -29.03
CA GLU A 345 -3.15 -17.26 -30.46
C GLU A 345 -4.26 -16.47 -31.21
N LYS A 346 -3.87 -15.45 -31.99
CA LYS A 346 -4.81 -14.68 -32.82
C LYS A 346 -5.17 -15.46 -34.09
N LYS A 347 -6.43 -15.47 -34.45
CA LYS A 347 -6.97 -15.98 -35.69
C LYS A 347 -7.73 -14.88 -36.43
N ARG A 348 -8.03 -15.10 -37.71
CA ARG A 348 -8.88 -14.18 -38.44
C ARG A 348 -10.26 -14.09 -37.76
N GLY A 349 -10.60 -12.91 -37.26
CA GLY A 349 -11.89 -12.65 -36.60
C GLY A 349 -11.85 -12.71 -35.07
N GLY A 350 -10.75 -13.15 -34.44
CA GLY A 350 -10.69 -13.25 -32.99
C GLY A 350 -9.43 -13.94 -32.46
N TYR A 351 -9.60 -14.77 -31.47
CA TYR A 351 -8.57 -15.58 -30.82
C TYR A 351 -9.04 -17.04 -30.68
N LEU A 352 -8.07 -17.96 -30.62
CA LEU A 352 -8.35 -19.38 -30.44
C LEU A 352 -8.75 -19.68 -28.98
N TYR A 353 -9.86 -20.40 -28.78
CA TYR A 353 -10.31 -20.89 -27.50
C TYR A 353 -11.05 -22.24 -27.68
N ARG A 354 -10.61 -23.27 -26.98
CA ARG A 354 -11.15 -24.66 -27.04
C ARG A 354 -11.33 -25.19 -28.46
N GLY A 355 -10.42 -24.81 -29.37
CA GLY A 355 -10.46 -25.23 -30.79
C GLY A 355 -11.28 -24.30 -31.70
N ASP A 356 -12.08 -23.41 -31.16
CA ASP A 356 -12.91 -22.46 -31.92
C ASP A 356 -12.31 -21.04 -31.92
N VAL A 357 -12.75 -20.22 -32.86
CA VAL A 357 -12.38 -18.80 -32.92
C VAL A 357 -13.43 -17.97 -32.24
N GLU A 358 -13.08 -17.40 -31.08
CA GLU A 358 -13.93 -16.43 -30.39
C GLU A 358 -13.60 -14.99 -30.79
N PRO A 359 -14.60 -14.12 -31.01
CA PRO A 359 -14.35 -12.72 -31.31
C PRO A 359 -13.91 -11.95 -30.06
N PHE A 360 -13.04 -10.95 -30.24
CA PHE A 360 -12.79 -9.97 -29.18
C PHE A 360 -14.03 -9.13 -28.92
N THR A 361 -14.35 -8.91 -27.65
CA THR A 361 -15.29 -7.84 -27.29
C THR A 361 -14.58 -6.50 -27.45
N GLN A 362 -15.17 -5.60 -28.23
CA GLN A 362 -14.62 -4.27 -28.46
C GLN A 362 -15.59 -3.20 -27.95
N ARG A 363 -15.02 -2.14 -27.37
CA ARG A 363 -15.76 -0.97 -26.90
C ARG A 363 -15.08 0.28 -27.43
N GLU A 364 -15.84 1.07 -28.19
CA GLU A 364 -15.41 2.41 -28.57
C GLU A 364 -15.81 3.39 -27.46
N GLU A 365 -14.83 4.12 -26.94
CA GLU A 365 -15.04 5.14 -25.92
C GLU A 365 -14.43 6.46 -26.38
N THR A 366 -15.03 7.57 -25.93
CA THR A 366 -14.52 8.91 -26.22
C THR A 366 -13.79 9.46 -25.02
N VAL A 367 -12.53 9.87 -25.22
CA VAL A 367 -11.71 10.58 -24.24
C VAL A 367 -11.79 12.08 -24.54
N ALA A 368 -12.37 12.84 -23.61
CA ALA A 368 -12.36 14.31 -23.69
C ALA A 368 -10.94 14.83 -23.45
N VAL A 369 -10.52 15.87 -24.19
CA VAL A 369 -9.18 16.41 -24.12
C VAL A 369 -9.23 17.92 -23.89
N LYS A 370 -8.62 18.39 -22.80
CA LYS A 370 -8.52 19.83 -22.50
C LYS A 370 -7.78 20.58 -23.62
N GLY A 371 -8.42 21.58 -24.19
CA GLY A 371 -7.85 22.42 -25.24
C GLY A 371 -7.72 21.73 -26.60
N GLY A 372 -8.22 20.49 -26.73
CA GLY A 372 -8.16 19.69 -27.95
C GLY A 372 -9.49 19.10 -28.39
N LYS A 373 -9.46 18.29 -29.45
CA LYS A 373 -10.61 17.50 -29.87
C LYS A 373 -10.66 16.21 -29.07
N ALA A 374 -11.87 15.79 -28.69
CA ALA A 374 -12.08 14.47 -28.11
C ALA A 374 -11.54 13.36 -29.03
N GLN A 375 -10.90 12.35 -28.44
CA GLN A 375 -10.31 11.23 -29.18
C GLN A 375 -11.12 9.95 -28.95
N SER A 376 -11.37 9.19 -30.03
CA SER A 376 -11.96 7.86 -29.92
C SER A 376 -10.86 6.85 -29.60
N VAL A 377 -11.10 5.99 -28.61
CA VAL A 377 -10.21 4.90 -28.20
C VAL A 377 -10.97 3.58 -28.23
N THR A 378 -10.35 2.54 -28.79
CA THR A 378 -10.92 1.19 -28.79
C THR A 378 -10.33 0.40 -27.62
N LEU A 379 -11.17 -0.08 -26.73
CA LEU A 379 -10.82 -1.03 -25.67
C LEU A 379 -11.18 -2.43 -26.15
N LYS A 380 -10.27 -3.38 -26.00
CA LYS A 380 -10.43 -4.75 -26.45
C LYS A 380 -10.36 -5.71 -25.25
N PHE A 381 -11.25 -6.71 -25.25
CA PHE A 381 -11.34 -7.70 -24.19
C PHE A 381 -11.43 -9.11 -24.78
N THR A 382 -10.84 -10.06 -24.07
CA THR A 382 -11.13 -11.49 -24.19
C THR A 382 -12.14 -11.88 -23.11
N ARG A 383 -12.51 -13.14 -23.06
CA ARG A 383 -13.33 -13.71 -21.98
C ARG A 383 -12.67 -13.61 -20.60
N HIS A 384 -11.32 -13.57 -20.53
CA HIS A 384 -10.58 -13.50 -19.27
C HIS A 384 -10.29 -12.07 -18.80
N GLY A 385 -10.44 -11.07 -19.67
CA GLY A 385 -10.24 -9.68 -19.26
C GLY A 385 -9.71 -8.77 -20.36
N PRO A 386 -9.19 -7.58 -19.99
CA PRO A 386 -8.68 -6.60 -20.92
C PRO A 386 -7.43 -7.09 -21.65
N VAL A 387 -7.38 -6.85 -22.97
CA VAL A 387 -6.19 -7.09 -23.80
C VAL A 387 -5.24 -5.92 -23.62
N ILE A 388 -4.16 -6.15 -22.88
CA ILE A 388 -3.17 -5.13 -22.54
C ILE A 388 -2.11 -4.93 -23.62
N ALA A 389 -1.86 -5.96 -24.43
CA ALA A 389 -0.89 -5.90 -25.56
C ALA A 389 -1.29 -6.86 -26.67
N GLU A 390 -0.80 -6.60 -27.87
CA GLU A 390 -0.96 -7.47 -29.04
C GLU A 390 0.31 -7.47 -29.90
N THR A 391 0.62 -8.65 -30.47
CA THR A 391 1.52 -8.81 -31.59
C THR A 391 0.73 -9.18 -32.84
N LYS A 392 1.43 -9.44 -33.95
CA LYS A 392 0.76 -9.95 -35.17
C LYS A 392 0.07 -11.29 -34.94
N LYS A 393 0.63 -12.16 -34.08
CA LYS A 393 0.18 -13.54 -33.86
C LYS A 393 -0.52 -13.76 -32.53
N HIS A 394 -0.24 -12.94 -31.51
CA HIS A 394 -0.73 -13.14 -30.15
C HIS A 394 -1.45 -11.92 -29.59
N ALA A 395 -2.36 -12.16 -28.68
CA ALA A 395 -2.96 -11.17 -27.79
C ALA A 395 -2.70 -11.57 -26.32
N PHE A 396 -2.52 -10.58 -25.48
CA PHE A 396 -2.17 -10.75 -24.06
C PHE A 396 -3.23 -10.09 -23.22
N ALA A 397 -3.95 -10.88 -22.43
CA ALA A 397 -5.03 -10.35 -21.58
C ALA A 397 -4.76 -10.67 -20.10
N VAL A 398 -5.07 -9.73 -19.21
CA VAL A 398 -4.97 -9.92 -17.77
C VAL A 398 -6.32 -10.37 -17.23
N ARG A 399 -6.33 -11.52 -16.53
CA ARG A 399 -7.40 -11.91 -15.64
C ARG A 399 -7.04 -11.45 -14.23
N ALA A 400 -7.93 -10.72 -13.57
CA ALA A 400 -7.70 -10.21 -12.23
C ALA A 400 -8.95 -10.40 -11.38
N ALA A 401 -8.77 -11.01 -10.20
CA ALA A 401 -9.86 -11.22 -9.25
C ALA A 401 -10.51 -9.89 -8.83
N TRP A 402 -9.71 -8.83 -8.74
CA TRP A 402 -10.20 -7.50 -8.38
C TRP A 402 -11.07 -6.82 -9.45
N LEU A 403 -11.28 -7.44 -10.63
CA LEU A 403 -12.30 -7.04 -11.60
C LEU A 403 -13.64 -7.78 -11.43
N GLU A 404 -13.75 -8.68 -10.45
CA GLU A 404 -14.98 -9.40 -10.13
C GLU A 404 -15.89 -8.61 -9.18
N PRO A 405 -17.20 -8.97 -9.06
CA PRO A 405 -18.09 -8.35 -8.10
C PRO A 405 -17.59 -8.47 -6.65
N GLY A 406 -17.79 -7.43 -5.84
CA GLY A 406 -17.41 -7.41 -4.44
C GLY A 406 -15.92 -7.15 -4.18
N MET A 407 -15.21 -6.63 -5.17
CA MET A 407 -13.76 -6.46 -5.10
C MET A 407 -13.31 -4.99 -5.13
N ALA A 408 -14.20 -4.03 -4.82
CA ALA A 408 -13.79 -2.64 -4.66
C ALA A 408 -12.80 -2.51 -3.49
N PRO A 409 -11.60 -1.95 -3.73
CA PRO A 409 -10.56 -1.90 -2.71
C PRO A 409 -11.04 -1.17 -1.45
N TYR A 410 -10.81 -1.79 -0.28
CA TYR A 410 -11.14 -1.29 1.08
C TYR A 410 -12.63 -1.08 1.37
N PHE A 411 -13.53 -1.20 0.40
CA PHE A 411 -14.95 -0.91 0.61
C PHE A 411 -15.64 -1.92 1.55
N GLY A 412 -15.14 -3.15 1.64
CA GLY A 412 -15.64 -4.16 2.59
C GLY A 412 -15.49 -3.78 4.08
N SER A 413 -14.71 -2.72 4.39
CA SER A 413 -14.56 -2.24 5.77
C SER A 413 -15.87 -1.76 6.40
N ILE A 414 -16.84 -1.31 5.61
CA ILE A 414 -18.16 -0.88 6.10
C ILE A 414 -18.92 -1.97 6.87
N GLU A 415 -18.55 -3.23 6.69
CA GLU A 415 -19.16 -4.35 7.40
C GLU A 415 -18.41 -4.64 8.72
N TYR A 416 -17.11 -4.92 8.68
CA TYR A 416 -16.37 -5.35 9.86
C TYR A 416 -16.17 -4.23 10.90
N MET A 417 -16.16 -2.97 10.52
CA MET A 417 -16.07 -1.85 11.46
C MET A 417 -17.28 -1.75 12.41
N ARG A 418 -18.37 -2.49 12.12
CA ARG A 418 -19.59 -2.57 12.93
C ARG A 418 -19.68 -3.87 13.75
N ALA A 419 -18.73 -4.78 13.57
CA ALA A 419 -18.71 -6.04 14.32
C ALA A 419 -18.51 -5.79 15.83
N GLU A 420 -19.08 -6.64 16.66
CA GLU A 420 -19.01 -6.52 18.11
C GLU A 420 -18.18 -7.64 18.78
N ASN A 421 -17.81 -8.67 18.00
CA ASN A 421 -17.04 -9.82 18.47
C ASN A 421 -16.28 -10.48 17.32
N PHE A 422 -15.36 -11.42 17.64
CA PHE A 422 -14.51 -12.10 16.66
C PHE A 422 -15.32 -12.86 15.58
N ARG A 423 -16.39 -13.53 15.95
CA ARG A 423 -17.21 -14.28 15.01
C ARG A 423 -17.89 -13.37 13.98
N GLU A 424 -18.42 -12.24 14.42
CA GLU A 424 -19.00 -11.24 13.53
C GLU A 424 -17.94 -10.60 12.66
N PHE A 425 -16.76 -10.30 13.22
CA PHE A 425 -15.63 -9.76 12.48
C PHE A 425 -15.20 -10.70 11.36
N VAL A 426 -14.94 -11.98 11.65
CA VAL A 426 -14.60 -13.00 10.63
C VAL A 426 -15.72 -13.16 9.62
N GLY A 427 -16.98 -13.17 10.06
CA GLY A 427 -18.15 -13.22 9.18
C GLY A 427 -18.21 -12.03 8.20
N ALA A 428 -17.87 -10.82 8.69
CA ALA A 428 -17.80 -9.62 7.87
C ALA A 428 -16.61 -9.65 6.88
N LEU A 429 -15.48 -10.26 7.26
CA LEU A 429 -14.31 -10.40 6.37
C LEU A 429 -14.63 -11.24 5.12
N ASN A 430 -15.63 -12.11 5.13
CA ASN A 430 -16.10 -12.81 3.93
C ASN A 430 -16.64 -11.86 2.84
N ARG A 431 -16.90 -10.60 3.18
CA ARG A 431 -17.27 -9.52 2.24
C ARG A 431 -16.08 -8.65 1.84
N TRP A 432 -14.90 -8.95 2.35
CA TRP A 432 -13.66 -8.27 1.98
C TRP A 432 -13.04 -8.96 0.77
N GLY A 433 -12.92 -8.26 -0.34
CA GLY A 433 -12.39 -8.84 -1.58
C GLY A 433 -10.95 -8.43 -1.89
N ALA A 434 -10.65 -7.13 -1.79
CA ALA A 434 -9.36 -6.56 -2.16
C ALA A 434 -9.07 -5.24 -1.40
N PRO A 435 -7.77 -4.88 -1.24
CA PRO A 435 -6.63 -5.77 -1.42
C PRO A 435 -6.67 -6.95 -0.43
N SER A 436 -5.93 -8.01 -0.71
CA SER A 436 -5.81 -9.09 0.27
C SER A 436 -4.94 -8.64 1.45
N GLU A 437 -5.45 -8.82 2.67
CA GLU A 437 -4.83 -8.26 3.88
C GLU A 437 -4.81 -9.28 5.03
N ASN A 438 -3.76 -9.25 5.82
CA ASN A 438 -3.75 -9.80 7.16
C ASN A 438 -4.61 -8.89 8.06
N GLN A 439 -5.53 -9.43 8.79
CA GLN A 439 -6.34 -8.68 9.74
C GLN A 439 -6.02 -9.14 11.16
N VAL A 440 -5.69 -8.21 12.05
CA VAL A 440 -5.56 -8.45 13.49
C VAL A 440 -6.77 -7.89 14.22
N TYR A 441 -7.11 -8.53 15.33
CA TYR A 441 -8.32 -8.27 16.10
C TYR A 441 -8.01 -8.26 17.59
N ALA A 442 -8.68 -7.38 18.33
CA ALA A 442 -8.78 -7.42 19.79
C ALA A 442 -10.16 -6.97 20.23
N ASP A 443 -10.63 -7.41 21.40
CA ASP A 443 -11.92 -6.97 21.94
C ASP A 443 -11.86 -6.58 23.44
N THR A 444 -12.95 -5.96 23.88
CA THR A 444 -13.09 -5.53 25.29
C THR A 444 -13.30 -6.69 26.27
N ASP A 445 -13.60 -7.91 25.79
CA ASP A 445 -13.71 -9.13 26.59
C ASP A 445 -12.34 -9.78 26.83
N GLY A 446 -11.27 -9.25 26.21
CA GLY A 446 -9.90 -9.69 26.41
C GLY A 446 -9.39 -10.64 25.36
N ASN A 447 -10.17 -10.92 24.32
CA ASN A 447 -9.77 -11.80 23.24
C ASN A 447 -8.88 -11.07 22.22
N ILE A 448 -8.01 -11.85 21.58
CA ILE A 448 -7.20 -11.44 20.45
C ILE A 448 -7.35 -12.43 19.28
N GLY A 449 -7.15 -11.96 18.05
CA GLY A 449 -7.29 -12.81 16.89
C GLY A 449 -6.49 -12.33 15.68
N TYR A 450 -6.37 -13.22 14.69
CA TYR A 450 -5.77 -12.99 13.41
C TYR A 450 -6.52 -13.77 12.33
N LYS A 451 -6.82 -13.12 11.20
CA LYS A 451 -7.46 -13.76 10.05
C LYS A 451 -7.07 -13.02 8.77
N PRO A 452 -6.37 -13.64 7.82
CA PRO A 452 -6.24 -13.06 6.48
C PRO A 452 -7.58 -13.04 5.74
N ALA A 453 -7.75 -12.04 4.90
CA ALA A 453 -8.93 -11.88 4.05
C ALA A 453 -8.55 -11.43 2.64
N GLY A 454 -9.29 -11.90 1.65
CA GLY A 454 -9.11 -11.58 0.24
C GLY A 454 -9.62 -12.69 -0.66
N ARG A 455 -10.06 -12.35 -1.86
CA ARG A 455 -10.59 -13.33 -2.81
C ARG A 455 -9.44 -14.15 -3.41
N PHE A 456 -9.54 -15.48 -3.31
CA PHE A 456 -8.49 -16.42 -3.66
C PHE A 456 -8.93 -17.32 -4.83
N PRO A 457 -8.32 -17.17 -6.05
CA PRO A 457 -8.68 -18.00 -7.21
C PRO A 457 -8.32 -19.49 -7.06
N LYS A 458 -9.17 -20.38 -7.54
CA LYS A 458 -8.87 -21.82 -7.66
C LYS A 458 -8.18 -22.07 -8.99
N ARG A 459 -6.92 -22.50 -8.95
CA ARG A 459 -6.10 -22.90 -10.10
C ARG A 459 -5.78 -24.38 -10.01
N ASP A 460 -6.41 -25.21 -10.84
CA ASP A 460 -6.29 -26.66 -10.74
C ASP A 460 -4.91 -27.16 -11.20
N ASN A 461 -4.39 -26.63 -12.29
CA ASN A 461 -3.25 -27.22 -13.01
C ASN A 461 -2.04 -26.29 -13.19
N TRP A 462 -1.98 -25.16 -12.49
CA TRP A 462 -0.78 -24.28 -12.40
C TRP A 462 -0.73 -23.56 -11.04
N ASP A 463 0.35 -22.85 -10.82
CA ASP A 463 0.68 -22.20 -9.54
C ASP A 463 0.47 -20.67 -9.53
N GLY A 464 0.12 -20.04 -10.67
CA GLY A 464 -0.02 -18.59 -10.80
C GLY A 464 1.30 -17.84 -11.00
N LEU A 465 2.45 -18.56 -11.05
CA LEU A 465 3.76 -17.91 -11.11
C LEU A 465 4.27 -17.62 -12.53
N MET A 466 3.59 -18.13 -13.54
CA MET A 466 3.92 -17.97 -14.95
C MET A 466 2.67 -17.69 -15.78
N PRO A 467 2.78 -16.90 -16.87
CA PRO A 467 1.68 -16.74 -17.83
C PRO A 467 1.17 -18.08 -18.36
N VAL A 468 -0.09 -18.12 -18.77
CA VAL A 468 -0.72 -19.35 -19.25
C VAL A 468 -1.30 -19.18 -20.66
N PRO A 469 -1.38 -20.28 -21.47
CA PRO A 469 -2.16 -20.27 -22.71
C PRO A 469 -3.62 -19.89 -22.48
N GLY A 470 -4.13 -19.01 -23.33
CA GLY A 470 -5.54 -18.56 -23.29
C GLY A 470 -6.48 -19.46 -24.09
N ASP A 471 -6.08 -20.69 -24.37
CA ASP A 471 -6.79 -21.63 -25.26
C ASP A 471 -7.87 -22.45 -24.54
N GLY A 472 -8.09 -22.24 -23.24
CA GLY A 472 -9.04 -22.96 -22.40
C GLY A 472 -8.46 -24.16 -21.67
N SER A 473 -7.13 -24.37 -21.72
CA SER A 473 -6.43 -25.40 -20.95
C SER A 473 -6.18 -24.99 -19.50
N TYR A 474 -6.21 -23.69 -19.21
CA TYR A 474 -5.98 -23.08 -17.90
C TYR A 474 -7.13 -22.16 -17.54
N GLU A 475 -7.94 -22.57 -16.56
CA GLU A 475 -9.12 -21.82 -16.13
C GLU A 475 -9.17 -21.71 -14.61
N TRP A 476 -9.65 -20.58 -14.10
CA TRP A 476 -10.02 -20.51 -12.69
C TRP A 476 -11.34 -21.25 -12.47
N ASP A 477 -11.36 -22.22 -11.58
CA ASP A 477 -12.58 -22.92 -11.17
C ASP A 477 -13.24 -22.23 -9.97
N GLY A 478 -13.55 -20.94 -10.15
CA GLY A 478 -14.11 -20.09 -9.10
C GLY A 478 -13.07 -19.65 -8.05
N TYR A 479 -13.53 -19.54 -6.81
CA TYR A 479 -12.74 -19.04 -5.68
C TYR A 479 -12.85 -19.95 -4.47
N PHE A 480 -11.80 -20.01 -3.67
CA PHE A 480 -11.87 -20.64 -2.36
C PHE A 480 -12.67 -19.79 -1.38
N ASP A 481 -13.32 -20.44 -0.42
CA ASP A 481 -13.87 -19.76 0.75
C ASP A 481 -12.74 -19.30 1.67
N MET A 482 -12.95 -18.23 2.45
CA MET A 482 -11.90 -17.69 3.31
C MET A 482 -11.55 -18.57 4.50
N ASP A 483 -12.34 -19.59 4.80
CA ASP A 483 -12.06 -20.58 5.85
C ASP A 483 -10.83 -21.45 5.55
N VAL A 484 -10.38 -21.54 4.27
CA VAL A 484 -9.11 -22.18 3.91
C VAL A 484 -7.88 -21.36 4.30
N LEU A 485 -8.04 -20.06 4.57
CA LEU A 485 -6.95 -19.21 5.04
C LEU A 485 -6.70 -19.39 6.56
N PRO A 486 -5.47 -19.20 7.04
CA PRO A 486 -5.13 -19.35 8.44
C PRO A 486 -6.05 -18.54 9.37
N GLU A 487 -6.23 -19.01 10.59
CA GLU A 487 -6.96 -18.30 11.62
C GLU A 487 -6.31 -18.55 12.99
N GLU A 488 -6.19 -17.49 13.80
CA GLU A 488 -5.80 -17.60 15.19
C GLU A 488 -6.86 -16.90 16.06
N TYR A 489 -7.25 -17.57 17.13
CA TYR A 489 -8.09 -16.99 18.16
C TYR A 489 -7.53 -17.36 19.53
N ASN A 490 -7.14 -16.36 20.31
CA ASN A 490 -6.52 -16.53 21.62
C ASN A 490 -5.33 -17.53 21.61
N PRO A 491 -4.30 -17.32 20.77
CA PRO A 491 -3.17 -18.24 20.71
C PRO A 491 -2.46 -18.34 22.08
N GLU A 492 -1.98 -19.54 22.44
CA GLU A 492 -1.35 -19.82 23.75
C GLU A 492 -0.15 -18.90 24.06
N ARG A 493 0.59 -18.46 23.02
CA ARG A 493 1.69 -17.51 23.18
C ARG A 493 1.24 -16.11 23.66
N GLY A 494 -0.06 -15.81 23.58
CA GLY A 494 -0.66 -14.57 24.07
C GLY A 494 -0.37 -13.32 23.22
N PHE A 495 0.09 -13.50 21.99
CA PHE A 495 0.23 -12.42 20.98
C PHE A 495 0.10 -12.97 19.56
N SER A 496 -0.19 -12.10 18.62
CA SER A 496 -0.07 -12.33 17.18
C SER A 496 0.38 -11.05 16.48
N GLY A 497 0.90 -11.16 15.27
CA GLY A 497 1.31 -10.00 14.51
C GLY A 497 1.94 -10.35 13.18
N THR A 498 1.94 -9.41 12.27
CA THR A 498 2.47 -9.58 10.91
C THR A 498 3.31 -8.38 10.47
N ALA A 499 4.22 -8.64 9.56
CA ALA A 499 5.03 -7.62 8.90
C ALA A 499 5.23 -7.97 7.41
N ASN A 500 4.17 -8.47 6.77
CA ASN A 500 4.10 -8.90 5.37
C ASN A 500 5.01 -10.10 5.00
N ALA A 501 5.75 -10.67 5.93
CA ALA A 501 6.47 -11.92 5.71
C ALA A 501 5.48 -13.10 5.67
N MET A 502 5.94 -14.26 5.21
CA MET A 502 5.13 -15.46 5.21
C MET A 502 4.54 -15.72 6.60
N SER A 503 3.21 -15.73 6.67
CA SER A 503 2.41 -15.93 7.87
C SER A 503 1.57 -17.22 7.80
N LEU A 504 1.89 -18.10 6.85
CA LEU A 504 1.27 -19.42 6.76
C LEU A 504 1.83 -20.34 7.85
N PRO A 505 1.00 -21.14 8.51
CA PRO A 505 1.46 -22.23 9.39
C PRO A 505 2.36 -23.22 8.64
N ASP A 506 3.27 -23.88 9.36
CA ASP A 506 4.20 -24.87 8.76
C ASP A 506 3.48 -26.06 8.11
N ASP A 507 2.27 -26.39 8.60
CA ASP A 507 1.42 -27.47 8.11
C ASP A 507 0.36 -26.99 7.09
N TYR A 508 0.42 -25.73 6.66
CA TYR A 508 -0.52 -25.21 5.66
C TYR A 508 -0.41 -25.98 4.35
N PRO A 509 -1.53 -26.52 3.82
CA PRO A 509 -1.47 -27.40 2.64
C PRO A 509 -1.30 -26.59 1.33
N ILE A 510 -0.12 -25.98 1.17
CA ILE A 510 0.22 -25.09 0.06
C ILE A 510 0.10 -25.74 -1.32
N GLU A 511 0.32 -27.06 -1.41
CA GLU A 511 0.14 -27.83 -2.65
C GLU A 511 -1.32 -27.82 -3.14
N THR A 512 -2.27 -27.75 -2.20
CA THR A 512 -3.71 -27.67 -2.49
C THR A 512 -4.15 -26.22 -2.65
N TYR A 513 -3.76 -25.38 -1.69
CA TYR A 513 -4.14 -23.97 -1.63
C TYR A 513 -2.93 -23.12 -1.98
N LYS A 514 -2.66 -22.93 -3.26
CA LYS A 514 -1.54 -22.13 -3.79
C LYS A 514 -1.82 -20.65 -3.62
N VAL A 515 -1.92 -20.20 -2.36
CA VAL A 515 -2.40 -18.85 -1.99
C VAL A 515 -1.49 -17.74 -2.50
N GLY A 516 -0.18 -17.99 -2.51
CA GLY A 516 0.86 -17.09 -2.94
C GLY A 516 2.22 -17.54 -2.43
N PHE A 517 3.28 -17.11 -3.10
CA PHE A 517 4.66 -17.52 -2.81
C PHE A 517 5.61 -16.31 -2.69
N GLU A 518 5.11 -15.10 -2.90
CA GLU A 518 5.88 -13.87 -2.95
C GLU A 518 5.60 -13.02 -1.71
N TRP A 519 6.46 -13.13 -0.72
CA TRP A 519 6.33 -12.44 0.55
C TRP A 519 7.43 -11.38 0.73
N SER A 520 7.17 -10.42 1.60
CA SER A 520 8.21 -9.49 2.03
C SER A 520 9.29 -10.21 2.84
N ALA A 521 10.52 -9.66 2.81
CA ALA A 521 11.63 -10.20 3.57
C ALA A 521 11.28 -10.34 5.07
N PRO A 522 11.73 -11.41 5.77
CA PRO A 522 11.23 -11.76 7.10
C PRO A 522 11.81 -10.93 8.24
N TRP A 523 12.63 -9.91 7.97
CA TRP A 523 13.45 -9.24 9.00
C TRP A 523 12.64 -8.42 9.98
N ARG A 524 11.62 -7.67 9.49
CA ARG A 524 10.68 -6.94 10.35
C ARG A 524 9.82 -7.88 11.19
N TYR A 525 9.32 -8.95 10.57
CA TYR A 525 8.56 -9.98 11.26
C TYR A 525 9.38 -10.66 12.37
N LYS A 526 10.63 -11.05 12.09
CA LYS A 526 11.52 -11.63 13.10
C LYS A 526 11.79 -10.67 14.25
N ARG A 527 12.00 -9.37 13.96
CA ARG A 527 12.20 -8.36 15.01
C ARG A 527 10.95 -8.17 15.85
N LEU A 528 9.78 -8.10 15.23
CA LEU A 528 8.48 -8.03 15.91
C LEU A 528 8.32 -9.20 16.89
N TRP A 529 8.57 -10.42 16.44
CA TRP A 529 8.45 -11.62 17.27
C TRP A 529 9.50 -11.66 18.39
N GLU A 530 10.77 -11.33 18.12
CA GLU A 530 11.82 -11.21 19.14
C GLU A 530 11.42 -10.22 20.26
N TYR A 531 10.73 -9.14 19.89
CA TYR A 531 10.30 -8.11 20.86
C TYR A 531 9.06 -8.54 21.65
N LEU A 532 8.09 -9.18 21.04
CA LEU A 532 6.85 -9.59 21.68
C LEU A 532 7.01 -10.89 22.50
N ASP A 533 7.96 -11.77 22.14
CA ASP A 533 8.21 -13.03 22.83
C ASP A 533 9.14 -12.85 24.04
N THR A 534 8.79 -11.91 24.91
CA THR A 534 9.49 -11.63 26.18
C THR A 534 8.58 -11.93 27.37
N PRO A 535 9.10 -12.31 28.54
CA PRO A 535 8.28 -12.61 29.71
C PRO A 535 7.70 -11.37 30.38
N GLU A 536 8.25 -10.18 30.11
CA GLU A 536 7.85 -8.91 30.69
C GLU A 536 6.47 -8.48 30.17
N PRO A 537 5.58 -7.93 31.05
CA PRO A 537 4.31 -7.40 30.59
C PRO A 537 4.47 -6.23 29.63
N HIS A 538 3.87 -6.33 28.47
CA HIS A 538 3.89 -5.32 27.41
C HIS A 538 3.06 -4.08 27.78
N SER A 539 3.61 -2.90 27.59
CA SER A 539 2.94 -1.63 27.82
C SER A 539 2.56 -0.90 26.51
N MET A 540 1.75 0.15 26.60
CA MET A 540 1.51 1.05 25.49
C MET A 540 2.82 1.70 24.99
N GLN A 541 3.74 2.03 25.92
CA GLN A 541 5.02 2.61 25.56
C GLN A 541 5.88 1.62 24.78
N ASP A 542 5.87 0.33 25.14
CA ASP A 542 6.60 -0.71 24.40
C ASP A 542 6.10 -0.83 22.96
N SER A 543 4.77 -0.71 22.73
CA SER A 543 4.22 -0.65 21.38
C SER A 543 4.72 0.58 20.60
N LEU A 544 4.75 1.77 21.23
CA LEU A 544 5.28 2.99 20.59
C LEU A 544 6.78 2.87 20.30
N ASP A 545 7.53 2.22 21.19
CA ASP A 545 8.97 2.01 21.02
C ASP A 545 9.24 0.98 19.93
N LEU A 546 8.41 -0.08 19.83
CA LEU A 546 8.52 -1.07 18.77
C LEU A 546 8.20 -0.47 17.38
N GLN A 547 7.21 0.42 17.28
CA GLN A 547 6.95 1.17 16.04
C GLN A 547 8.13 2.06 15.61
N ARG A 548 9.01 2.39 16.54
CA ARG A 548 10.22 3.21 16.34
C ARG A 548 11.52 2.42 16.51
N ASP A 549 11.45 1.10 16.46
CA ASP A 549 12.64 0.28 16.59
C ASP A 549 13.47 0.30 15.30
N TYR A 550 14.75 0.66 15.41
CA TYR A 550 15.70 0.79 14.29
C TYR A 550 16.68 -0.39 14.20
N HIS A 551 16.45 -1.47 14.95
CA HIS A 551 17.32 -2.61 14.96
C HIS A 551 17.26 -3.40 13.66
N SER A 552 18.38 -3.49 12.94
CA SER A 552 18.46 -4.19 11.67
C SER A 552 18.83 -5.67 11.85
N VAL A 553 17.82 -6.55 11.85
CA VAL A 553 18.05 -8.00 11.89
C VAL A 553 18.88 -8.46 10.69
N LEU A 554 18.67 -7.85 9.51
CA LEU A 554 19.46 -8.15 8.31
C LEU A 554 20.94 -7.82 8.51
N ALA A 555 21.27 -6.63 9.05
CA ALA A 555 22.64 -6.25 9.33
C ALA A 555 23.31 -7.22 10.31
N ARG A 556 22.60 -7.56 11.40
CA ARG A 556 23.07 -8.56 12.38
C ARG A 556 23.39 -9.91 11.71
N ARG A 557 22.53 -10.38 10.81
CA ARG A 557 22.73 -11.66 10.11
C ARG A 557 23.88 -11.61 9.11
N VAL A 558 24.01 -10.53 8.35
CA VAL A 558 25.10 -10.35 7.38
C VAL A 558 26.45 -10.28 8.10
N LEU A 559 26.57 -9.46 9.14
CA LEU A 559 27.81 -9.29 9.90
C LEU A 559 28.21 -10.58 10.63
N ALA A 560 27.27 -11.37 11.11
CA ALA A 560 27.54 -12.67 11.73
C ALA A 560 28.19 -13.69 10.77
N LEU A 561 27.97 -13.56 9.44
CA LEU A 561 28.63 -14.40 8.43
C LEU A 561 30.04 -13.92 8.06
N LEU A 562 30.50 -12.79 8.59
CA LEU A 562 31.74 -12.12 8.26
C LEU A 562 32.60 -11.87 9.51
N PRO A 563 32.95 -12.91 10.30
CA PRO A 563 33.59 -12.74 11.62
C PRO A 563 34.98 -12.04 11.57
N ASN A 564 35.66 -12.15 10.41
CA ASN A 564 37.00 -11.56 10.24
C ASN A 564 36.97 -10.19 9.53
N LEU A 565 35.79 -9.56 9.39
CA LEU A 565 35.62 -8.31 8.64
C LEU A 565 36.45 -7.17 9.25
N ALA A 566 36.54 -7.09 10.58
CA ALA A 566 37.38 -6.11 11.30
C ALA A 566 38.87 -6.22 10.91
N GLU A 567 39.40 -7.44 10.87
CA GLU A 567 40.80 -7.67 10.56
C GLU A 567 41.12 -7.48 9.07
N THR A 568 40.24 -7.94 8.19
CA THR A 568 40.42 -7.89 6.72
C THR A 568 40.18 -6.51 6.12
N ASN A 569 39.42 -5.64 6.82
CA ASN A 569 39.02 -4.30 6.40
C ASN A 569 39.27 -3.26 7.49
N ALA A 570 40.31 -3.41 8.30
CA ALA A 570 40.62 -2.47 9.42
C ALA A 570 40.73 -1.00 8.96
N ASP A 571 41.36 -0.79 7.81
CA ASP A 571 41.57 0.52 7.17
C ASP A 571 40.36 1.02 6.34
N SER A 572 39.27 0.28 6.28
CA SER A 572 38.11 0.58 5.43
C SER A 572 36.77 0.25 6.12
N GLY A 573 36.68 0.51 7.43
CA GLY A 573 35.41 0.47 8.18
C GLY A 573 35.01 -0.88 8.74
N GLY A 574 35.86 -1.92 8.62
CA GLY A 574 35.60 -3.23 9.23
C GLY A 574 35.42 -3.16 10.74
N GLU A 575 36.30 -2.39 11.43
CA GLU A 575 36.19 -2.16 12.88
C GLU A 575 34.92 -1.37 13.25
N LEU A 576 34.58 -0.36 12.46
CA LEU A 576 33.36 0.45 12.66
C LEU A 576 32.10 -0.41 12.62
N LEU A 577 31.99 -1.32 11.63
CA LEU A 577 30.85 -2.24 11.51
C LEU A 577 30.86 -3.34 12.57
N ALA A 578 32.03 -3.83 12.98
CA ALA A 578 32.15 -4.84 14.02
C ALA A 578 31.74 -4.33 15.41
N ALA A 579 31.98 -3.04 15.69
CA ALA A 579 31.62 -2.37 16.94
C ALA A 579 30.17 -1.86 16.96
N TRP A 580 29.46 -1.92 15.82
CA TRP A 580 28.12 -1.37 15.67
C TRP A 580 27.06 -2.24 16.33
N ASP A 581 26.10 -1.64 17.02
CA ASP A 581 24.96 -2.28 17.67
C ASP A 581 23.82 -2.66 16.70
N GLN A 582 24.01 -2.46 15.40
CA GLN A 582 23.08 -2.68 14.29
C GLN A 582 21.80 -1.82 14.37
N ARG A 583 21.82 -0.71 15.09
CA ARG A 583 20.74 0.27 15.10
C ARG A 583 20.96 1.32 14.03
N LEU A 584 19.95 1.54 13.20
CA LEU A 584 19.99 2.54 12.12
C LEU A 584 19.55 3.91 12.67
N GLU A 585 20.36 4.45 13.60
CA GLU A 585 20.14 5.79 14.17
C GLU A 585 20.64 6.87 13.21
N ALA A 586 19.95 8.03 13.22
CA ALA A 586 20.24 9.11 12.29
C ALA A 586 21.68 9.65 12.40
N ASP A 587 22.27 9.64 13.59
CA ASP A 587 23.62 10.10 13.88
C ASP A 587 24.69 8.99 13.83
N SER A 588 24.32 7.76 13.48
CA SER A 588 25.24 6.61 13.43
C SER A 588 26.11 6.61 12.17
N ALA A 589 27.42 6.67 12.35
CA ALA A 589 28.40 6.53 11.27
C ALA A 589 28.43 5.11 10.70
N ALA A 590 28.29 4.10 11.56
CA ALA A 590 28.24 2.69 11.13
C ALA A 590 26.99 2.40 10.29
N ALA A 591 25.83 2.98 10.66
CA ALA A 591 24.61 2.88 9.87
C ALA A 591 24.74 3.54 8.49
N ALA A 592 25.47 4.68 8.41
CA ALA A 592 25.78 5.35 7.16
C ALA A 592 26.60 4.44 6.24
N LEU A 593 27.73 3.90 6.76
CA LEU A 593 28.58 2.97 6.01
C LEU A 593 27.81 1.71 5.60
N TRP A 594 27.06 1.09 6.52
CA TRP A 594 26.23 -0.07 6.24
C TRP A 594 25.25 0.19 5.08
N SER A 595 24.56 1.32 5.10
CA SER A 595 23.57 1.67 4.07
C SER A 595 24.20 1.82 2.68
N VAL A 596 25.36 2.49 2.60
CA VAL A 596 26.12 2.61 1.35
C VAL A 596 26.66 1.26 0.91
N TRP A 597 27.28 0.52 1.82
CA TRP A 597 27.86 -0.79 1.52
C TRP A 597 26.81 -1.78 1.04
N TYR A 598 25.78 -2.04 1.85
CA TYR A 598 24.78 -3.05 1.53
C TYR A 598 24.03 -2.77 0.21
N ASN A 599 23.53 -1.54 0.06
CA ASN A 599 22.66 -1.23 -1.07
C ASN A 599 23.41 -0.92 -2.37
N ARG A 600 24.59 -0.29 -2.29
CA ARG A 600 25.28 0.21 -3.49
C ARG A 600 26.48 -0.66 -3.91
N HIS A 601 27.01 -1.48 -3.01
CA HIS A 601 28.21 -2.27 -3.27
C HIS A 601 28.01 -3.76 -3.03
N LEU A 602 27.63 -4.20 -1.82
CA LEU A 602 27.56 -5.62 -1.47
C LEU A 602 26.51 -6.37 -2.31
N ASN A 603 25.24 -5.97 -2.23
CA ASN A 603 24.16 -6.64 -2.94
C ASN A 603 24.39 -6.65 -4.45
N PRO A 604 24.76 -5.56 -5.12
CA PRO A 604 25.15 -5.57 -6.53
C PRO A 604 26.36 -6.47 -6.87
N ALA A 605 27.38 -6.52 -6.00
CA ALA A 605 28.56 -7.38 -6.22
C ALA A 605 28.17 -8.86 -6.18
N LEU A 606 27.36 -9.27 -5.19
CA LEU A 606 26.86 -10.64 -5.07
C LEU A 606 25.93 -10.99 -6.26
N GLY A 607 25.11 -10.04 -6.72
CA GLY A 607 24.28 -10.22 -7.90
C GLY A 607 25.10 -10.48 -9.16
N ARG A 608 26.15 -9.70 -9.41
CA ARG A 608 27.09 -9.95 -10.52
C ARG A 608 27.79 -11.30 -10.39
N HIS A 609 28.28 -11.63 -9.20
CA HIS A 609 28.90 -12.92 -8.91
C HIS A 609 27.98 -14.10 -9.27
N LEU A 610 26.72 -14.04 -8.88
CA LEU A 610 25.74 -15.07 -9.24
C LEU A 610 25.45 -15.12 -10.73
N SER A 611 25.34 -13.98 -11.40
CA SER A 611 25.14 -13.92 -12.84
C SER A 611 26.31 -14.55 -13.62
N GLN A 612 27.52 -14.27 -13.21
CA GLN A 612 28.73 -14.89 -13.78
C GLN A 612 28.77 -16.40 -13.57
N THR A 613 28.37 -16.86 -12.37
CA THR A 613 28.45 -18.26 -11.99
C THR A 613 27.35 -19.11 -12.62
N LEU A 614 26.10 -18.60 -12.67
CA LEU A 614 24.94 -19.37 -13.14
C LEU A 614 24.63 -19.11 -14.62
N ALA A 615 24.76 -17.90 -15.10
CA ALA A 615 24.35 -17.51 -16.43
C ALA A 615 25.54 -17.14 -17.34
N GLN A 616 26.79 -17.21 -16.88
CA GLN A 616 28.00 -16.79 -17.57
C GLN A 616 27.89 -15.36 -18.15
N SER A 617 27.16 -14.49 -17.45
CA SER A 617 26.87 -13.11 -17.83
C SER A 617 27.43 -12.14 -16.80
N ASP A 618 28.03 -11.04 -17.24
CA ASP A 618 28.50 -9.96 -16.36
C ASP A 618 27.36 -9.02 -15.91
N THR A 619 26.19 -9.17 -16.53
CA THR A 619 25.03 -8.31 -16.26
C THR A 619 23.96 -9.08 -15.52
N PRO A 620 23.53 -8.61 -14.33
CA PRO A 620 22.36 -9.15 -13.65
C PRO A 620 21.09 -9.07 -14.51
N PRO A 621 20.13 -9.97 -14.34
CA PRO A 621 18.92 -10.03 -15.17
C PRO A 621 17.99 -8.82 -14.96
N THR A 622 18.26 -8.01 -13.96
CA THR A 622 17.43 -6.87 -13.55
C THR A 622 18.25 -5.88 -12.71
N ASP A 623 17.82 -4.62 -12.68
CA ASP A 623 18.36 -3.58 -11.81
C ASP A 623 17.93 -3.75 -10.33
N LYS A 624 17.09 -4.74 -10.04
CA LYS A 624 16.63 -5.02 -8.68
C LYS A 624 17.77 -5.57 -7.83
N PRO A 625 17.74 -5.28 -6.52
CA PRO A 625 18.62 -5.96 -5.58
C PRO A 625 18.29 -7.45 -5.52
N LEU A 626 19.31 -8.25 -5.27
CA LEU A 626 19.17 -9.67 -4.98
C LEU A 626 18.32 -9.86 -3.71
N SER A 627 17.50 -10.91 -3.66
CA SER A 627 16.76 -11.28 -2.45
C SER A 627 17.68 -11.30 -1.23
N THR A 628 17.25 -10.71 -0.12
CA THR A 628 18.04 -10.68 1.13
C THR A 628 18.34 -12.09 1.67
N LEU A 629 17.46 -13.06 1.43
CA LEU A 629 17.68 -14.46 1.77
C LEU A 629 18.80 -15.05 0.91
N THR A 630 18.80 -14.77 -0.38
CA THR A 630 19.88 -15.21 -1.29
C THR A 630 21.21 -14.52 -0.96
N VAL A 631 21.20 -13.26 -0.56
CA VAL A 631 22.41 -12.57 -0.06
C VAL A 631 23.04 -13.37 1.06
N LEU A 632 22.29 -13.82 2.06
CA LEU A 632 22.83 -14.64 3.15
C LEU A 632 23.35 -16.01 2.67
N GLU A 633 22.67 -16.65 1.74
CA GLU A 633 23.13 -17.92 1.15
C GLU A 633 24.49 -17.77 0.45
N VAL A 634 24.63 -16.73 -0.36
CA VAL A 634 25.90 -16.45 -1.07
C VAL A 634 27.01 -16.06 -0.11
N LEU A 635 26.72 -15.24 0.91
CA LEU A 635 27.68 -14.84 1.94
C LEU A 635 28.14 -16.00 2.82
N ALA A 636 27.37 -17.07 2.92
CA ALA A 636 27.80 -18.29 3.61
C ALA A 636 28.93 -19.03 2.86
N THR A 637 29.24 -18.64 1.61
CA THR A 637 30.31 -19.22 0.80
C THR A 637 31.61 -18.42 0.88
N PRO A 638 32.81 -19.05 0.76
CA PRO A 638 34.09 -18.32 0.73
C PRO A 638 34.16 -17.28 -0.40
N ALA A 639 33.58 -17.54 -1.56
CA ALA A 639 33.53 -16.62 -2.67
C ALA A 639 32.69 -15.39 -2.36
N GLY A 640 31.51 -15.56 -1.75
CA GLY A 640 30.64 -14.47 -1.31
C GLY A 640 31.31 -13.60 -0.24
N GLN A 641 32.02 -14.21 0.72
CA GLN A 641 32.80 -13.49 1.74
C GLN A 641 33.91 -12.64 1.11
N ALA A 642 34.64 -13.18 0.09
CA ALA A 642 35.63 -12.41 -0.64
C ALA A 642 35.03 -11.20 -1.38
N GLN A 643 33.83 -11.33 -1.95
CA GLN A 643 33.09 -10.20 -2.53
C GLN A 643 32.72 -9.16 -1.47
N ALA A 644 32.32 -9.60 -0.29
CA ALA A 644 31.99 -8.69 0.82
C ALA A 644 33.20 -7.84 1.26
N VAL A 645 34.36 -8.46 1.44
CA VAL A 645 35.62 -7.78 1.78
C VAL A 645 36.00 -6.74 0.73
N THR A 646 35.94 -7.11 -0.55
CA THR A 646 36.27 -6.20 -1.65
C THR A 646 35.30 -5.04 -1.75
N SER A 647 34.01 -5.32 -1.70
CA SER A 647 32.95 -4.33 -1.82
C SER A 647 32.90 -3.34 -0.64
N LEU A 648 33.37 -3.73 0.56
CA LEU A 648 33.44 -2.81 1.71
C LEU A 648 34.50 -1.72 1.50
N ARG A 649 35.64 -2.03 0.90
CA ARG A 649 36.66 -1.02 0.55
C ARG A 649 36.14 0.01 -0.44
N GLU A 650 35.38 -0.45 -1.45
CA GLU A 650 34.73 0.44 -2.41
C GLU A 650 33.66 1.32 -1.72
N ALA A 651 32.88 0.73 -0.80
CA ALA A 651 31.85 1.44 -0.05
C ALA A 651 32.44 2.48 0.90
N TRP A 652 33.57 2.20 1.54
CA TRP A 652 34.27 3.15 2.39
C TRP A 652 34.63 4.41 1.58
N ALA A 653 35.35 4.25 0.48
CA ALA A 653 35.72 5.37 -0.41
C ALA A 653 34.48 6.12 -0.94
N ALA A 654 33.40 5.41 -1.26
CA ALA A 654 32.16 6.03 -1.67
C ALA A 654 31.49 6.81 -0.53
N THR A 655 31.59 6.36 0.71
CA THR A 655 31.03 7.04 1.88
C THR A 655 31.83 8.31 2.21
N GLU A 656 33.17 8.24 2.11
CA GLU A 656 34.05 9.44 2.23
C GLU A 656 33.67 10.50 1.20
N LEU A 657 33.41 10.10 -0.04
CA LEU A 657 32.99 11.03 -1.10
C LEU A 657 31.64 11.69 -0.79
N LEU A 658 30.72 10.97 -0.13
CA LEU A 658 29.37 11.43 0.19
C LEU A 658 29.31 12.28 1.45
N LEU A 659 30.09 11.95 2.48
CA LEU A 659 29.97 12.50 3.83
C LEU A 659 31.25 13.19 4.34
N GLY A 660 32.35 13.13 3.58
CA GLY A 660 33.67 13.68 3.96
C GLY A 660 34.60 12.63 4.54
N GLU A 661 35.92 12.98 4.65
CA GLU A 661 37.01 12.08 5.02
C GLU A 661 36.95 11.66 6.50
N ASP A 662 36.36 12.50 7.38
CA ASP A 662 36.26 12.20 8.82
C ASP A 662 35.06 11.30 9.13
N SER A 663 35.32 10.01 9.27
CA SER A 663 34.28 9.03 9.58
C SER A 663 33.57 9.26 10.92
N GLY A 664 34.19 10.00 11.84
CA GLY A 664 33.58 10.39 13.12
C GLY A 664 32.46 11.43 12.96
N GLN A 665 32.37 12.07 11.80
CA GLN A 665 31.31 13.05 11.46
C GLN A 665 30.22 12.46 10.55
N TRP A 666 30.33 11.20 10.18
CA TRP A 666 29.31 10.57 9.34
C TRP A 666 28.00 10.41 10.08
N GLN A 667 26.93 10.75 9.41
CA GLN A 667 25.57 10.63 9.93
C GLN A 667 24.68 9.97 8.88
N TRP A 668 24.03 8.87 9.22
CA TRP A 668 23.11 8.18 8.33
C TRP A 668 21.95 9.08 7.89
N GLY A 669 21.44 9.95 8.79
CA GLY A 669 20.37 10.90 8.52
C GLY A 669 20.73 11.93 7.43
N ASN A 670 22.01 12.12 7.06
CA ASN A 670 22.40 12.94 5.93
C ASN A 670 22.21 12.22 4.58
N LEU A 671 22.20 10.89 4.58
CA LEU A 671 22.00 10.04 3.41
C LEU A 671 20.54 9.61 3.25
N HIS A 672 19.82 9.49 4.36
CA HIS A 672 18.47 8.96 4.40
C HIS A 672 17.50 9.99 4.98
N ARG A 673 16.78 10.66 4.09
CA ARG A 673 15.84 11.73 4.43
C ARG A 673 14.47 11.43 3.85
N MET A 674 13.44 11.72 4.64
CA MET A 674 12.07 11.73 4.17
C MET A 674 11.77 13.11 3.58
N VAL A 675 11.17 13.11 2.39
CA VAL A 675 10.71 14.32 1.73
C VAL A 675 9.21 14.20 1.54
N PHE A 676 8.47 15.15 2.11
CA PHE A 676 7.03 15.27 1.90
C PHE A 676 6.80 16.22 0.73
N GLU A 677 6.40 15.68 -0.41
CA GLU A 677 6.17 16.48 -1.61
C GLU A 677 4.67 16.55 -1.92
N HIS A 678 4.21 17.74 -2.24
CA HIS A 678 2.91 17.91 -2.87
C HIS A 678 3.02 17.51 -4.35
N PRO A 679 2.02 16.83 -4.97
CA PRO A 679 2.08 16.46 -6.39
C PRO A 679 2.32 17.65 -7.35
N LEU A 680 1.81 18.83 -7.01
CA LEU A 680 2.18 20.09 -7.67
C LEU A 680 3.40 20.68 -6.95
N LEU A 681 4.59 20.47 -7.47
CA LEU A 681 5.86 20.89 -6.85
C LEU A 681 5.91 22.37 -6.50
N GLN A 682 5.25 23.24 -7.28
CA GLN A 682 5.13 24.68 -7.01
C GLN A 682 4.38 25.00 -5.72
N LEU A 683 3.59 24.06 -5.17
CA LEU A 683 2.93 24.18 -3.87
C LEU A 683 3.75 23.51 -2.74
N SER A 684 4.81 22.82 -3.07
CA SER A 684 5.75 22.22 -2.11
C SER A 684 6.59 23.30 -1.43
N LEU A 685 5.95 24.19 -0.69
CA LEU A 685 6.63 25.17 0.18
C LEU A 685 7.17 24.50 1.46
N ILE A 686 6.86 23.22 1.67
CA ILE A 686 7.25 22.44 2.83
C ILE A 686 8.09 21.26 2.36
N HIS A 687 9.33 21.53 1.94
CA HIS A 687 10.34 20.49 1.93
C HIS A 687 10.79 20.27 3.39
N ILE A 688 9.99 19.54 4.16
CA ILE A 688 10.44 19.04 5.45
C ILE A 688 11.37 17.87 5.12
N SER A 689 12.67 18.13 5.08
CA SER A 689 13.69 17.12 4.99
C SER A 689 14.08 16.75 6.41
N GLU A 690 13.48 15.71 6.95
CA GLU A 690 13.91 15.14 8.23
C GLU A 690 14.72 13.87 8.01
N PRO A 691 15.71 13.58 8.88
CA PRO A 691 16.35 12.28 8.89
C PRO A 691 15.29 11.23 9.15
N THR A 692 15.15 10.26 8.23
CA THR A 692 14.10 9.27 8.34
C THR A 692 14.57 8.00 9.00
N ARG A 693 13.60 7.31 9.55
CA ARG A 693 13.73 5.98 10.10
C ARG A 693 13.86 4.96 8.96
N PRO A 694 14.63 3.89 9.10
CA PRO A 694 14.62 2.79 8.15
C PRO A 694 13.28 2.06 8.22
N TYR A 695 12.77 1.68 7.08
CA TYR A 695 11.65 0.76 6.96
C TYR A 695 12.13 -0.69 6.97
#